data_d71f30230812832d5d5e9e35bc6989ca
#
_entry.id   d71f30230812832d5d5e9e35bc6989ca
#
_cell.length_a   1.000
_cell.length_b   1.000
_cell.length_c   1.000
_cell.angle_alpha   90.00
_cell.angle_beta   90.00
_cell.angle_gamma   90.00
#
_symmetry.space_group_name_H-M   'P 1'
#
loop_
_entity.id
_entity.type
_entity.pdbx_description
1 polymer ?
#
loop_
_entity_poly.entity_id
_entity_poly.type
_entity_poly.pdbx_seq_one_letter_code
_entity_poly.pdbx_strand_id
1 'polypeptide(L)'
;MPRKYSLENTRNIGIMAHIDAGKTTTTERILFYTGRTYKIGETHEGTATMDWMEQEQERGITITSAATTCHWTIHGQDNRPIKGQPEYRINIIDTPGHVDFTVEVERSLRVLDGAVGVFCAKGGVEPQSENVWRQADTYNVPRMAFINKMDILGANFYGAVEQIKTRLGKNAICLQLPIGKEDDFKGIIDLFEMKAYIYNDEKGDDISIVDIPEDMKEDAELYHTELIEKICELDDDLMMEYLEGEEPTVERLKATLRKATCECTAVPVCCGSAYRNKGVQKLLDAILEYMPAPTDIPPIQGVDLDGNEVVRHSSDEEPFSALAFKIMTDPFVGKLAYFRVYSGTMNSGSYVLNATKDKKERVGRILQMHANKRMELDKVYSGDIAAAIGFKFTTTGDTICDEQHPVILESMEFPEPVIELAIEPKTKAGQGKLGESLAKLAEEDPTFRAHTNQETGQTIIAGMGELHLEIIVDRLLREFKVEANVGAPQVAYKETITKPADIDSKYAKQSGGRGQYGHCKVKFEPMDANGEEIYKFESTVVGGAIPKEYIPAVGEGIEEAMKAGILGGFPVVGVHANVYDGSYHEVDSSEMAFHIAGSLAFKEAMQKGAPVLLEPIMKVEVSTPEDYMGDVIGDINSRRGRIEGMDDIGGGKMIRGFVPLAEMFGYATDLRSKTQGRGNYSMFFDKYEQVPKNVQEKVLSAKAK
;
A
#
# COMPACT_ATOMS: atom_id res chain seq x y z
N MET A 1 -25.85 -21.84 10.26
CA MET A 1 -26.97 -21.21 9.53
C MET A 1 -26.51 -20.99 8.10
N PRO A 2 -27.39 -21.01 7.08
CA PRO A 2 -27.00 -20.63 5.73
C PRO A 2 -26.54 -19.16 5.74
N ARG A 3 -25.67 -18.77 4.79
CA ARG A 3 -25.20 -17.37 4.68
C ARG A 3 -26.40 -16.43 4.45
N LYS A 4 -26.34 -15.25 5.06
CA LYS A 4 -27.42 -14.26 4.95
C LYS A 4 -27.41 -13.54 3.58
N TYR A 5 -26.22 -13.26 3.05
CA TYR A 5 -26.02 -12.58 1.76
C TYR A 5 -25.27 -13.52 0.82
N SER A 6 -25.74 -13.65 -0.42
CA SER A 6 -25.03 -14.44 -1.44
C SER A 6 -23.68 -13.77 -1.80
N LEU A 7 -22.77 -14.53 -2.39
CA LEU A 7 -21.51 -13.99 -2.92
C LEU A 7 -21.76 -12.88 -3.95
N GLU A 8 -22.70 -13.09 -4.83
CA GLU A 8 -23.09 -12.12 -5.88
C GLU A 8 -23.58 -10.78 -5.31
N ASN A 9 -24.19 -10.81 -4.11
CA ASN A 9 -24.68 -9.64 -3.40
C ASN A 9 -23.68 -9.09 -2.37
N THR A 10 -22.41 -9.43 -2.49
CA THR A 10 -21.34 -8.94 -1.65
C THR A 10 -20.40 -8.06 -2.48
N ARG A 11 -19.93 -6.95 -1.90
CA ARG A 11 -18.90 -6.07 -2.47
C ARG A 11 -17.80 -5.85 -1.44
N ASN A 12 -16.56 -6.06 -1.83
CA ASN A 12 -15.39 -5.77 -1.00
C ASN A 12 -14.61 -4.65 -1.67
N ILE A 13 -14.79 -3.45 -1.19
CA ILE A 13 -14.26 -2.24 -1.83
C ILE A 13 -13.32 -1.47 -0.93
N GLY A 14 -12.31 -0.86 -1.55
CA GLY A 14 -11.46 0.15 -0.93
C GLY A 14 -11.86 1.55 -1.34
N ILE A 15 -11.71 2.51 -0.44
CA ILE A 15 -11.77 3.92 -0.77
C ILE A 15 -10.34 4.45 -0.78
N MET A 16 -9.85 4.87 -1.93
CA MET A 16 -8.49 5.37 -2.12
C MET A 16 -8.52 6.81 -2.64
N ALA A 17 -7.59 7.63 -2.18
CA ALA A 17 -7.50 9.03 -2.56
C ALA A 17 -6.15 9.61 -2.16
N HIS A 18 -5.79 10.77 -2.74
CA HIS A 18 -4.74 11.61 -2.16
C HIS A 18 -5.23 12.32 -0.88
N ILE A 19 -4.30 12.93 -0.16
CA ILE A 19 -4.60 13.74 1.03
C ILE A 19 -5.60 14.85 0.63
N ASP A 20 -6.56 15.10 1.49
CA ASP A 20 -7.59 16.14 1.30
C ASP A 20 -8.53 15.97 0.09
N ALA A 21 -8.55 14.85 -0.62
CA ALA A 21 -9.58 14.62 -1.66
C ALA A 21 -10.99 14.41 -1.09
N GLY A 22 -11.09 14.19 0.22
CA GLY A 22 -12.35 13.94 0.92
C GLY A 22 -12.69 12.46 1.04
N LYS A 23 -11.68 11.60 1.11
CA LYS A 23 -11.82 10.15 1.29
C LYS A 23 -12.66 9.81 2.52
N THR A 24 -12.21 10.18 3.71
CA THR A 24 -12.89 9.89 4.99
C THR A 24 -14.29 10.52 5.01
N THR A 25 -14.45 11.74 4.48
CA THR A 25 -15.77 12.37 4.34
C THR A 25 -16.70 11.53 3.47
N THR A 26 -16.21 11.00 2.35
CA THR A 26 -17.02 10.13 1.47
C THR A 26 -17.42 8.84 2.20
N THR A 27 -16.48 8.21 2.90
CA THR A 27 -16.74 6.99 3.69
C THR A 27 -17.77 7.26 4.81
N GLU A 28 -17.64 8.35 5.55
CA GLU A 28 -18.60 8.74 6.59
C GLU A 28 -20.01 8.98 6.04
N ARG A 29 -20.14 9.56 4.83
CA ARG A 29 -21.44 9.73 4.16
C ARG A 29 -22.04 8.41 3.71
N ILE A 30 -21.22 7.49 3.21
CA ILE A 30 -21.66 6.12 2.91
C ILE A 30 -22.21 5.45 4.18
N LEU A 31 -21.51 5.57 5.31
CA LEU A 31 -21.96 4.99 6.59
C LEU A 31 -23.26 5.65 7.10
N PHE A 32 -23.41 6.95 6.90
CA PHE A 32 -24.62 7.67 7.27
C PHE A 32 -25.83 7.19 6.45
N TYR A 33 -25.74 7.20 5.12
CA TYR A 33 -26.85 6.78 4.24
C TYR A 33 -27.21 5.30 4.37
N THR A 34 -26.26 4.47 4.71
CA THR A 34 -26.50 3.04 4.99
C THR A 34 -26.99 2.77 6.43
N GLY A 35 -27.26 3.83 7.21
CA GLY A 35 -27.81 3.72 8.57
C GLY A 35 -26.86 3.13 9.61
N ARG A 36 -25.54 3.09 9.33
CA ARG A 36 -24.53 2.62 10.28
C ARG A 36 -24.17 3.65 11.34
N THR A 37 -24.23 4.93 10.96
CA THR A 37 -24.06 6.05 11.89
C THR A 37 -25.32 6.91 11.90
N TYR A 38 -25.69 7.44 13.07
CA TYR A 38 -26.84 8.34 13.22
C TYR A 38 -26.43 9.81 13.11
N LYS A 39 -25.15 10.10 13.17
CA LYS A 39 -24.59 11.44 13.03
C LYS A 39 -23.60 11.42 11.89
N ILE A 40 -23.57 12.51 11.16
CA ILE A 40 -22.58 12.77 10.14
C ILE A 40 -21.26 13.08 10.87
N GLY A 41 -20.23 12.25 10.66
CA GLY A 41 -18.89 12.47 11.19
C GLY A 41 -18.16 13.50 10.31
N GLU A 42 -17.42 14.41 10.94
CA GLU A 42 -16.57 15.41 10.28
C GLU A 42 -15.11 15.20 10.66
N THR A 43 -14.24 15.10 9.65
CA THR A 43 -12.79 14.91 9.85
C THR A 43 -12.16 16.09 10.60
N HIS A 44 -12.53 17.32 10.24
CA HIS A 44 -11.99 18.52 10.86
C HIS A 44 -12.41 18.72 12.32
N GLU A 45 -13.50 18.08 12.74
CA GLU A 45 -13.99 18.10 14.12
C GLU A 45 -13.53 16.89 14.94
N GLY A 46 -12.77 15.95 14.33
CA GLY A 46 -12.34 14.71 14.96
C GLY A 46 -13.49 13.76 15.34
N THR A 47 -14.64 13.88 14.66
CA THR A 47 -15.85 13.09 14.95
C THR A 47 -16.07 11.93 13.98
N ALA A 48 -15.16 11.74 13.02
CA ALA A 48 -15.23 10.67 12.03
C ALA A 48 -15.12 9.28 12.69
N THR A 49 -16.01 8.38 12.32
CA THR A 49 -16.09 7.03 12.91
C THR A 49 -14.93 6.14 12.44
N MET A 50 -14.45 6.33 11.20
CA MET A 50 -13.39 5.52 10.61
C MET A 50 -12.02 5.94 11.12
N ASP A 51 -11.78 7.21 11.41
CA ASP A 51 -10.56 7.72 12.02
C ASP A 51 -10.69 7.57 13.55
N TRP A 52 -10.49 6.37 14.06
CA TRP A 52 -10.75 6.02 15.47
C TRP A 52 -9.56 6.26 16.40
N MET A 53 -8.34 6.40 15.84
CA MET A 53 -7.16 6.74 16.63
C MET A 53 -7.14 8.22 17.00
N GLU A 54 -6.70 8.54 18.22
CA GLU A 54 -6.55 9.94 18.65
C GLU A 54 -5.65 10.75 17.69
N GLN A 55 -4.57 10.12 17.20
CA GLN A 55 -3.65 10.75 16.24
C GLN A 55 -4.30 11.05 14.90
N GLU A 56 -5.19 10.18 14.42
CA GLU A 56 -5.96 10.41 13.19
C GLU A 56 -6.89 11.60 13.34
N GLN A 57 -7.60 11.65 14.47
CA GLN A 57 -8.53 12.74 14.80
C GLN A 57 -7.82 14.08 15.00
N GLU A 58 -6.70 14.10 15.70
CA GLU A 58 -5.92 15.33 15.95
C GLU A 58 -5.28 15.88 14.67
N ARG A 59 -4.83 15.01 13.78
CA ARG A 59 -4.13 15.38 12.54
C ARG A 59 -5.04 15.53 11.34
N GLY A 60 -6.27 14.99 11.41
CA GLY A 60 -7.24 14.97 10.30
C GLY A 60 -6.81 14.08 9.14
N ILE A 61 -5.99 13.05 9.38
CA ILE A 61 -5.49 12.12 8.38
C ILE A 61 -5.75 10.67 8.80
N THR A 62 -6.09 9.80 7.87
CA THR A 62 -6.15 8.36 8.10
C THR A 62 -4.73 7.78 8.12
N ILE A 63 -4.38 7.08 9.19
CA ILE A 63 -3.06 6.46 9.41
C ILE A 63 -3.15 4.96 9.17
N THR A 64 -4.17 4.32 9.74
CA THR A 64 -4.39 2.88 9.62
C THR A 64 -5.64 2.58 8.83
N SER A 65 -5.61 1.53 8.01
CA SER A 65 -6.81 1.08 7.31
C SER A 65 -7.86 0.60 8.31
N ALA A 66 -9.10 1.05 8.15
CA ALA A 66 -10.23 0.63 8.96
C ALA A 66 -11.25 -0.13 8.10
N ALA A 67 -11.73 -1.27 8.60
CA ALA A 67 -12.72 -2.08 7.92
C ALA A 67 -14.11 -1.89 8.55
N THR A 68 -15.12 -1.73 7.73
CA THR A 68 -16.51 -1.67 8.15
C THR A 68 -17.43 -2.39 7.17
N THR A 69 -18.60 -2.80 7.64
CA THR A 69 -19.61 -3.45 6.80
C THR A 69 -20.90 -2.64 6.85
N CYS A 70 -21.44 -2.33 5.69
CA CYS A 70 -22.73 -1.66 5.55
C CYS A 70 -23.61 -2.41 4.53
N HIS A 71 -24.85 -1.95 4.39
CA HIS A 71 -25.85 -2.59 3.53
C HIS A 71 -26.56 -1.52 2.70
N TRP A 72 -26.82 -1.84 1.43
CA TRP A 72 -27.52 -0.96 0.53
C TRP A 72 -28.39 -1.73 -0.45
N THR A 73 -29.48 -1.11 -0.88
CA THR A 73 -30.33 -1.61 -1.97
C THR A 73 -30.39 -0.51 -3.04
N ILE A 74 -30.28 -0.90 -4.31
CA ILE A 74 -30.31 0.07 -5.43
C ILE A 74 -31.61 0.87 -5.41
N HIS A 75 -31.50 2.19 -5.57
CA HIS A 75 -32.62 3.12 -5.59
C HIS A 75 -33.11 3.38 -7.01
N GLY A 76 -34.42 3.50 -7.14
CA GLY A 76 -35.08 3.85 -8.41
C GLY A 76 -35.24 5.35 -8.61
N GLN A 77 -35.98 5.72 -9.66
CA GLN A 77 -36.27 7.10 -10.02
C GLN A 77 -37.15 7.85 -8.99
N ASP A 78 -37.64 7.17 -7.97
CA ASP A 78 -38.36 7.79 -6.84
C ASP A 78 -37.47 7.98 -5.61
N ASN A 79 -36.15 7.79 -5.76
CA ASN A 79 -35.15 7.78 -4.69
C ASN A 79 -35.50 6.81 -3.56
N ARG A 80 -36.13 5.69 -3.87
CA ARG A 80 -36.49 4.63 -2.93
C ARG A 80 -35.88 3.29 -3.37
N PRO A 81 -35.65 2.37 -2.43
CA PRO A 81 -35.24 1.02 -2.78
C PRO A 81 -36.18 0.38 -3.80
N ILE A 82 -35.63 -0.11 -4.90
CA ILE A 82 -36.42 -0.78 -5.94
C ILE A 82 -37.00 -2.07 -5.36
N LYS A 83 -38.33 -2.23 -5.43
CA LYS A 83 -39.01 -3.43 -4.93
C LYS A 83 -38.52 -4.69 -5.65
N GLY A 84 -38.10 -5.68 -4.89
CA GLY A 84 -37.62 -6.98 -5.43
C GLY A 84 -36.12 -7.01 -5.69
N GLN A 85 -35.42 -5.91 -5.61
CA GLN A 85 -33.95 -5.91 -5.61
C GLN A 85 -33.42 -6.45 -4.27
N PRO A 86 -32.33 -7.26 -4.29
CA PRO A 86 -31.72 -7.76 -3.07
C PRO A 86 -31.04 -6.61 -2.29
N GLU A 87 -30.94 -6.81 -0.98
CA GLU A 87 -30.05 -6.02 -0.14
C GLU A 87 -28.62 -6.53 -0.35
N TYR A 88 -27.69 -5.64 -0.66
CA TYR A 88 -26.27 -5.93 -0.83
C TYR A 88 -25.51 -5.67 0.46
N ARG A 89 -24.50 -6.48 0.72
CA ARG A 89 -23.51 -6.26 1.75
C ARG A 89 -22.26 -5.62 1.14
N ILE A 90 -21.86 -4.50 1.67
CA ILE A 90 -20.66 -3.78 1.25
C ILE A 90 -19.67 -3.80 2.41
N ASN A 91 -18.52 -4.44 2.22
CA ASN A 91 -17.38 -4.35 3.11
C ASN A 91 -16.47 -3.25 2.56
N ILE A 92 -16.22 -2.24 3.36
CA ILE A 92 -15.40 -1.07 2.99
C ILE A 92 -14.12 -1.14 3.79
N ILE A 93 -12.99 -1.01 3.13
CA ILE A 93 -11.69 -0.74 3.75
C ILE A 93 -11.29 0.68 3.38
N ASP A 94 -11.25 1.56 4.39
CA ASP A 94 -10.75 2.92 4.24
C ASP A 94 -9.22 2.89 4.33
N THR A 95 -8.53 3.34 3.28
CA THR A 95 -7.07 3.26 3.17
C THR A 95 -6.42 4.61 3.51
N PRO A 96 -5.20 4.66 4.07
CA PRO A 96 -4.48 5.91 4.23
C PRO A 96 -4.24 6.63 2.90
N GLY A 97 -4.20 7.96 2.95
CA GLY A 97 -3.85 8.79 1.79
C GLY A 97 -2.40 9.29 1.81
N HIS A 98 -1.65 9.08 2.89
CA HIS A 98 -0.29 9.59 3.04
C HIS A 98 0.76 8.58 2.58
N VAL A 99 1.82 9.09 1.96
CA VAL A 99 2.89 8.27 1.34
C VAL A 99 3.62 7.37 2.34
N ASP A 100 3.83 7.84 3.56
CA ASP A 100 4.50 7.08 4.61
C ASP A 100 3.73 5.80 4.99
N PHE A 101 2.44 5.71 4.62
CA PHE A 101 1.55 4.57 4.87
C PHE A 101 1.15 3.81 3.61
N THR A 102 1.94 3.90 2.55
CA THR A 102 1.70 3.21 1.25
C THR A 102 1.50 1.72 1.43
N VAL A 103 2.20 1.10 2.37
CA VAL A 103 2.08 -0.33 2.69
C VAL A 103 0.70 -0.70 3.25
N GLU A 104 0.07 0.19 4.02
CA GLU A 104 -1.33 -0.01 4.45
C GLU A 104 -2.28 -0.03 3.25
N VAL A 105 -2.03 0.83 2.25
CA VAL A 105 -2.79 0.85 1.00
C VAL A 105 -2.58 -0.45 0.24
N GLU A 106 -1.34 -0.89 0.08
CA GLU A 106 -0.96 -2.10 -0.65
C GLU A 106 -1.56 -3.36 -0.01
N ARG A 107 -1.46 -3.50 1.31
CA ARG A 107 -2.10 -4.58 2.05
C ARG A 107 -3.62 -4.63 1.83
N SER A 108 -4.24 -3.47 1.80
CA SER A 108 -5.68 -3.35 1.58
C SER A 108 -6.05 -3.70 0.15
N LEU A 109 -5.34 -3.18 -0.86
CA LEU A 109 -5.57 -3.46 -2.27
C LEU A 109 -5.47 -4.96 -2.59
N ARG A 110 -4.56 -5.68 -1.93
CA ARG A 110 -4.37 -7.13 -2.14
C ARG A 110 -5.59 -7.96 -1.78
N VAL A 111 -6.44 -7.48 -0.87
CA VAL A 111 -7.60 -8.22 -0.35
C VAL A 111 -8.95 -7.66 -0.82
N LEU A 112 -8.93 -6.60 -1.61
CA LEU A 112 -10.12 -5.97 -2.17
C LEU A 112 -10.48 -6.56 -3.53
N ASP A 113 -11.78 -6.58 -3.82
CA ASP A 113 -12.29 -6.97 -5.14
C ASP A 113 -12.37 -5.75 -6.07
N GLY A 114 -12.46 -4.55 -5.52
CA GLY A 114 -12.47 -3.31 -6.27
C GLY A 114 -12.20 -2.10 -5.40
N ALA A 115 -11.99 -0.94 -6.03
CA ALA A 115 -11.70 0.30 -5.32
C ALA A 115 -12.41 1.51 -5.94
N VAL A 116 -12.76 2.47 -5.09
CA VAL A 116 -13.27 3.78 -5.50
C VAL A 116 -12.15 4.79 -5.34
N GLY A 117 -11.68 5.33 -6.44
CA GLY A 117 -10.72 6.44 -6.47
C GLY A 117 -11.44 7.77 -6.31
N VAL A 118 -11.21 8.46 -5.18
CA VAL A 118 -11.79 9.78 -4.92
C VAL A 118 -10.81 10.86 -5.37
N PHE A 119 -11.24 11.69 -6.31
CA PHE A 119 -10.45 12.79 -6.87
C PHE A 119 -11.07 14.13 -6.48
N CYS A 120 -10.23 15.12 -6.19
CA CYS A 120 -10.69 16.48 -5.97
C CYS A 120 -11.02 17.15 -7.30
N ALA A 121 -12.22 17.72 -7.47
CA ALA A 121 -12.62 18.41 -8.70
C ALA A 121 -11.73 19.59 -9.07
N LYS A 122 -11.01 20.19 -8.12
CA LYS A 122 -10.06 21.28 -8.35
C LYS A 122 -8.66 20.76 -8.71
N GLY A 123 -8.13 19.79 -7.94
CA GLY A 123 -6.79 19.26 -8.12
C GLY A 123 -6.69 18.20 -9.22
N GLY A 124 -7.80 17.51 -9.50
CA GLY A 124 -7.79 16.41 -10.46
C GLY A 124 -6.92 15.24 -10.01
N VAL A 125 -6.09 14.75 -10.91
CA VAL A 125 -5.11 13.69 -10.63
C VAL A 125 -3.85 14.31 -10.03
N GLU A 126 -3.67 14.09 -8.75
CA GLU A 126 -2.48 14.49 -8.01
C GLU A 126 -1.45 13.35 -7.92
N PRO A 127 -0.17 13.64 -7.60
CA PRO A 127 0.88 12.63 -7.59
C PRO A 127 0.61 11.41 -6.70
N GLN A 128 0.00 11.64 -5.54
CA GLN A 128 -0.41 10.54 -4.66
C GLN A 128 -1.52 9.69 -5.29
N SER A 129 -2.44 10.31 -6.04
CA SER A 129 -3.46 9.59 -6.79
C SER A 129 -2.82 8.67 -7.83
N GLU A 130 -1.81 9.15 -8.56
CA GLU A 130 -1.06 8.34 -9.54
C GLU A 130 -0.38 7.15 -8.87
N ASN A 131 0.25 7.36 -7.71
CA ASN A 131 0.94 6.30 -6.99
C ASN A 131 -0.01 5.20 -6.51
N VAL A 132 -1.08 5.59 -5.82
CA VAL A 132 -2.10 4.63 -5.34
C VAL A 132 -2.78 3.92 -6.52
N TRP A 133 -2.99 4.64 -7.62
CA TRP A 133 -3.57 4.07 -8.84
C TRP A 133 -2.63 3.03 -9.47
N ARG A 134 -1.33 3.31 -9.52
CA ARG A 134 -0.31 2.38 -10.02
C ARG A 134 -0.21 1.12 -9.16
N GLN A 135 -0.29 1.26 -7.83
CA GLN A 135 -0.36 0.10 -6.93
C GLN A 135 -1.60 -0.76 -7.21
N ALA A 136 -2.75 -0.14 -7.44
CA ALA A 136 -3.95 -0.86 -7.83
C ALA A 136 -3.82 -1.54 -9.21
N ASP A 137 -3.02 -0.97 -10.14
CA ASP A 137 -2.69 -1.64 -11.41
C ASP A 137 -1.84 -2.90 -11.18
N THR A 138 -0.89 -2.87 -10.26
CA THR A 138 -0.04 -4.03 -9.92
C THR A 138 -0.88 -5.25 -9.49
N TYR A 139 -1.95 -5.01 -8.75
CA TYR A 139 -2.84 -6.07 -8.26
C TYR A 139 -4.07 -6.29 -9.16
N ASN A 140 -4.16 -5.64 -10.32
CA ASN A 140 -5.30 -5.70 -11.23
C ASN A 140 -6.65 -5.46 -10.53
N VAL A 141 -6.70 -4.48 -9.61
CA VAL A 141 -7.91 -4.16 -8.86
C VAL A 141 -8.85 -3.33 -9.73
N PRO A 142 -10.08 -3.79 -10.01
CA PRO A 142 -11.12 -3.02 -10.70
C PRO A 142 -11.42 -1.70 -9.97
N ARG A 143 -11.63 -0.63 -10.74
CA ARG A 143 -11.78 0.72 -10.16
C ARG A 143 -12.88 1.51 -10.80
N MET A 144 -13.48 2.39 -9.99
CA MET A 144 -14.29 3.50 -10.44
C MET A 144 -13.76 4.82 -9.87
N ALA A 145 -14.10 5.92 -10.47
CA ALA A 145 -13.70 7.25 -10.02
C ALA A 145 -14.89 8.05 -9.48
N PHE A 146 -14.65 8.77 -8.39
CA PHE A 146 -15.60 9.73 -7.84
C PHE A 146 -14.95 11.12 -7.79
N ILE A 147 -15.43 12.04 -8.63
CA ILE A 147 -14.98 13.43 -8.65
C ILE A 147 -15.71 14.17 -7.55
N ASN A 148 -15.04 14.36 -6.44
CA ASN A 148 -15.54 14.94 -5.20
C ASN A 148 -15.22 16.44 -5.11
N LYS A 149 -15.84 17.12 -4.16
CA LYS A 149 -15.66 18.56 -3.90
C LYS A 149 -16.09 19.45 -5.08
N MET A 150 -17.19 19.11 -5.72
CA MET A 150 -17.77 19.96 -6.78
C MET A 150 -18.22 21.33 -6.29
N ASP A 151 -18.31 21.52 -4.97
CA ASP A 151 -18.75 22.74 -4.28
C ASP A 151 -17.62 23.74 -3.98
N ILE A 152 -16.34 23.40 -4.22
CA ILE A 152 -15.22 24.30 -3.90
C ILE A 152 -14.87 25.21 -5.07
N LEU A 153 -14.32 26.39 -4.75
CA LEU A 153 -13.85 27.35 -5.75
C LEU A 153 -12.75 26.76 -6.64
N GLY A 154 -12.96 26.81 -7.95
CA GLY A 154 -12.06 26.22 -8.96
C GLY A 154 -12.40 24.76 -9.30
N ALA A 155 -13.55 24.24 -8.87
CA ALA A 155 -13.99 22.90 -9.25
C ALA A 155 -14.17 22.78 -10.77
N ASN A 156 -13.56 21.73 -11.36
CA ASN A 156 -13.60 21.46 -12.80
C ASN A 156 -13.74 19.96 -13.06
N PHE A 157 -14.95 19.48 -13.20
CA PHE A 157 -15.26 18.09 -13.47
C PHE A 157 -14.58 17.57 -14.74
N TYR A 158 -14.75 18.28 -15.84
CA TYR A 158 -14.24 17.87 -17.17
C TYR A 158 -12.72 17.82 -17.20
N GLY A 159 -12.07 18.79 -16.56
CA GLY A 159 -10.62 18.81 -16.42
C GLY A 159 -10.08 17.62 -15.59
N ALA A 160 -10.79 17.25 -14.53
CA ALA A 160 -10.41 16.10 -13.71
C ALA A 160 -10.58 14.77 -14.49
N VAL A 161 -11.66 14.62 -15.24
CA VAL A 161 -11.87 13.44 -16.11
C VAL A 161 -10.81 13.35 -17.20
N GLU A 162 -10.46 14.47 -17.83
CA GLU A 162 -9.40 14.51 -18.86
C GLU A 162 -8.02 14.13 -18.27
N GLN A 163 -7.72 14.55 -17.04
CA GLN A 163 -6.50 14.11 -16.36
C GLN A 163 -6.49 12.61 -16.07
N ILE A 164 -7.63 11.99 -15.72
CA ILE A 164 -7.72 10.54 -15.57
C ILE A 164 -7.39 9.85 -16.90
N LYS A 165 -7.90 10.36 -18.02
CA LYS A 165 -7.62 9.83 -19.36
C LYS A 165 -6.14 9.99 -19.73
N THR A 166 -5.57 11.16 -19.53
CA THR A 166 -4.22 11.51 -20.02
C THR A 166 -3.10 11.10 -19.08
N ARG A 167 -3.25 11.34 -17.77
CA ARG A 167 -2.17 11.08 -16.79
C ARG A 167 -2.21 9.65 -16.28
N LEU A 168 -3.40 9.05 -16.09
CA LEU A 168 -3.52 7.65 -15.67
C LEU A 168 -3.62 6.69 -16.86
N GLY A 169 -3.80 7.20 -18.08
CA GLY A 169 -3.91 6.40 -19.29
C GLY A 169 -5.12 5.47 -19.30
N LYS A 170 -6.24 5.88 -18.67
CA LYS A 170 -7.41 5.02 -18.46
C LYS A 170 -8.60 5.46 -19.31
N ASN A 171 -9.41 4.49 -19.72
CA ASN A 171 -10.67 4.73 -20.41
C ASN A 171 -11.74 5.15 -19.40
N ALA A 172 -11.77 6.44 -19.06
CA ALA A 172 -12.74 7.04 -18.16
C ALA A 172 -14.07 7.28 -18.88
N ILE A 173 -15.15 6.69 -18.36
CA ILE A 173 -16.51 6.77 -18.92
C ILE A 173 -17.40 7.48 -17.92
N CYS A 174 -17.89 8.66 -18.28
CA CYS A 174 -18.76 9.46 -17.42
C CYS A 174 -20.16 8.81 -17.32
N LEU A 175 -20.59 8.50 -16.11
CA LEU A 175 -21.98 8.06 -15.82
C LEU A 175 -22.89 9.24 -15.53
N GLN A 176 -22.31 10.35 -15.09
CA GLN A 176 -23.01 11.51 -14.56
C GLN A 176 -22.35 12.80 -15.02
N LEU A 177 -23.14 13.87 -15.09
CA LEU A 177 -22.64 15.23 -15.23
C LEU A 177 -23.06 16.07 -14.03
N PRO A 178 -22.22 17.03 -13.57
CA PRO A 178 -22.59 17.93 -12.49
C PRO A 178 -23.55 19.02 -12.98
N ILE A 179 -24.54 19.37 -12.14
CA ILE A 179 -25.42 20.52 -12.36
C ILE A 179 -24.89 21.69 -11.56
N GLY A 180 -24.26 22.63 -12.25
CA GLY A 180 -23.53 23.73 -11.64
C GLY A 180 -22.16 23.31 -11.10
N LYS A 181 -21.45 24.27 -10.55
CA LYS A 181 -20.13 24.07 -9.89
C LYS A 181 -19.98 25.09 -8.77
N GLU A 182 -19.04 24.83 -7.87
CA GLU A 182 -18.76 25.72 -6.73
C GLU A 182 -20.04 25.92 -5.89
N ASP A 183 -20.36 27.13 -5.47
CA ASP A 183 -21.56 27.42 -4.67
C ASP A 183 -22.88 27.13 -5.43
N ASP A 184 -22.82 27.09 -6.76
CA ASP A 184 -23.99 26.78 -7.62
C ASP A 184 -24.15 25.26 -7.87
N PHE A 185 -23.35 24.42 -7.29
CA PHE A 185 -23.48 22.96 -7.41
C PHE A 185 -24.75 22.46 -6.72
N LYS A 186 -25.76 22.09 -7.53
CA LYS A 186 -27.11 21.72 -7.06
C LYS A 186 -27.41 20.23 -7.12
N GLY A 187 -26.74 19.51 -8.02
CA GLY A 187 -27.07 18.11 -8.25
C GLY A 187 -26.28 17.48 -9.39
N ILE A 188 -26.81 16.39 -9.90
CA ILE A 188 -26.20 15.60 -10.97
C ILE A 188 -27.20 15.21 -12.04
N ILE A 189 -26.75 15.02 -13.27
CA ILE A 189 -27.50 14.40 -14.35
C ILE A 189 -27.03 12.95 -14.45
N ASP A 190 -27.97 12.02 -14.40
CA ASP A 190 -27.70 10.59 -14.69
C ASP A 190 -27.82 10.39 -16.20
N LEU A 191 -26.72 9.98 -16.84
CA LEU A 191 -26.65 9.86 -18.29
C LEU A 191 -27.35 8.60 -18.84
N PHE A 192 -27.57 7.55 -18.03
CA PHE A 192 -28.39 6.42 -18.46
C PHE A 192 -29.88 6.73 -18.40
N GLU A 193 -30.31 7.39 -17.35
CA GLU A 193 -31.72 7.71 -17.13
C GLU A 193 -32.15 9.01 -17.85
N MET A 194 -31.21 9.86 -18.25
CA MET A 194 -31.42 11.20 -18.79
C MET A 194 -32.34 12.03 -17.90
N LYS A 195 -32.04 12.01 -16.59
CA LYS A 195 -32.77 12.74 -15.55
C LYS A 195 -31.81 13.53 -14.67
N ALA A 196 -32.31 14.66 -14.15
CA ALA A 196 -31.59 15.51 -13.22
C ALA A 196 -32.01 15.21 -11.78
N TYR A 197 -31.05 14.99 -10.92
CA TYR A 197 -31.19 14.78 -9.48
C TYR A 197 -30.78 16.07 -8.75
N ILE A 198 -31.74 16.81 -8.24
CA ILE A 198 -31.53 18.10 -7.54
C ILE A 198 -31.68 17.86 -6.05
N TYR A 199 -30.66 18.22 -5.27
CA TYR A 199 -30.64 18.10 -3.83
C TYR A 199 -31.17 19.39 -3.19
N ASN A 200 -32.29 19.30 -2.48
CA ASN A 200 -33.03 20.45 -1.96
C ASN A 200 -32.64 20.80 -0.52
N ASP A 201 -32.04 19.87 0.23
CA ASP A 201 -31.65 20.04 1.62
C ASP A 201 -30.16 19.83 1.85
N GLU A 202 -29.68 20.25 3.02
CA GLU A 202 -28.28 20.10 3.40
C GLU A 202 -27.91 18.66 3.78
N LYS A 203 -28.89 17.81 4.11
CA LYS A 203 -28.67 16.40 4.47
C LYS A 203 -28.62 15.46 3.27
N GLY A 204 -29.06 15.95 2.11
CA GLY A 204 -29.14 15.16 0.88
C GLY A 204 -30.23 14.09 0.90
N ASP A 205 -31.23 14.22 1.79
CA ASP A 205 -32.37 13.29 1.89
C ASP A 205 -33.51 13.69 0.96
N ASP A 206 -33.72 15.00 0.75
CA ASP A 206 -34.74 15.54 -0.14
C ASP A 206 -34.19 15.75 -1.55
N ILE A 207 -34.45 14.80 -2.44
CA ILE A 207 -33.99 14.81 -3.82
C ILE A 207 -35.17 14.93 -4.76
N SER A 208 -35.17 15.98 -5.59
CA SER A 208 -36.13 16.14 -6.70
C SER A 208 -35.55 15.54 -7.97
N ILE A 209 -36.25 14.58 -8.57
CA ILE A 209 -35.90 14.00 -9.86
C ILE A 209 -36.74 14.67 -10.93
N VAL A 210 -36.11 15.43 -11.78
CA VAL A 210 -36.73 16.29 -12.77
C VAL A 210 -36.13 16.12 -14.15
N ASP A 211 -36.74 16.72 -15.15
CA ASP A 211 -36.13 16.77 -16.48
C ASP A 211 -34.85 17.61 -16.46
N ILE A 212 -33.94 17.28 -17.37
CA ILE A 212 -32.66 17.99 -17.50
C ILE A 212 -32.91 19.48 -17.77
N PRO A 213 -32.21 20.39 -17.04
CA PRO A 213 -32.30 21.82 -17.30
C PRO A 213 -32.03 22.17 -18.77
N GLU A 214 -32.76 23.14 -19.31
CA GLU A 214 -32.72 23.47 -20.75
C GLU A 214 -31.32 23.87 -21.23
N ASP A 215 -30.56 24.55 -20.39
CA ASP A 215 -29.18 24.98 -20.62
C ASP A 215 -28.14 23.85 -20.60
N MET A 216 -28.53 22.66 -20.13
CA MET A 216 -27.67 21.49 -20.05
C MET A 216 -28.10 20.33 -20.97
N LYS A 217 -29.21 20.50 -21.71
CA LYS A 217 -29.74 19.41 -22.57
C LYS A 217 -28.78 19.02 -23.66
N GLU A 218 -28.19 19.98 -24.35
CA GLU A 218 -27.24 19.74 -25.45
C GLU A 218 -26.01 19.00 -24.96
N ASP A 219 -25.43 19.42 -23.84
CA ASP A 219 -24.31 18.75 -23.22
C ASP A 219 -24.66 17.32 -22.76
N ALA A 220 -25.84 17.16 -22.13
CA ALA A 220 -26.32 15.88 -21.67
C ALA A 220 -26.52 14.87 -22.82
N GLU A 221 -27.10 15.31 -23.92
CA GLU A 221 -27.29 14.51 -25.13
C GLU A 221 -25.93 14.12 -25.75
N LEU A 222 -24.98 15.05 -25.80
CA LEU A 222 -23.62 14.78 -26.30
C LEU A 222 -22.94 13.71 -25.44
N TYR A 223 -22.92 13.87 -24.11
CA TYR A 223 -22.28 12.92 -23.23
C TYR A 223 -23.03 11.59 -23.10
N HIS A 224 -24.35 11.59 -23.28
CA HIS A 224 -25.14 10.37 -23.40
C HIS A 224 -24.74 9.56 -24.64
N THR A 225 -24.58 10.22 -25.78
CA THR A 225 -24.10 9.58 -27.03
C THR A 225 -22.67 9.06 -26.84
N GLU A 226 -21.77 9.88 -26.26
CA GLU A 226 -20.39 9.46 -25.94
C GLU A 226 -20.37 8.25 -25.00
N LEU A 227 -21.26 8.20 -24.00
CA LEU A 227 -21.39 7.07 -23.07
C LEU A 227 -21.74 5.78 -23.82
N ILE A 228 -22.76 5.83 -24.70
CA ILE A 228 -23.20 4.66 -25.49
C ILE A 228 -22.07 4.19 -26.41
N GLU A 229 -21.48 5.12 -27.18
CA GLU A 229 -20.40 4.80 -28.12
C GLU A 229 -19.21 4.15 -27.42
N LYS A 230 -18.74 4.70 -26.31
CA LYS A 230 -17.62 4.16 -25.55
C LYS A 230 -17.92 2.78 -24.93
N ILE A 231 -19.15 2.53 -24.52
CA ILE A 231 -19.53 1.20 -24.03
C ILE A 231 -19.62 0.20 -25.20
N CYS A 232 -20.15 0.63 -26.35
CA CYS A 232 -20.19 -0.23 -27.54
C CYS A 232 -18.78 -0.60 -28.03
N GLU A 233 -17.80 0.31 -27.92
CA GLU A 233 -16.38 0.02 -28.25
C GLU A 233 -15.75 -1.08 -27.39
N LEU A 234 -16.36 -1.45 -26.26
CA LEU A 234 -15.86 -2.50 -25.34
C LEU A 234 -16.36 -3.91 -25.71
N ASP A 235 -17.31 -4.03 -26.64
CA ASP A 235 -17.91 -5.31 -27.05
C ASP A 235 -18.22 -5.27 -28.56
N ASP A 236 -17.52 -6.12 -29.32
CA ASP A 236 -17.61 -6.14 -30.79
C ASP A 236 -19.04 -6.41 -31.31
N ASP A 237 -19.78 -7.30 -30.64
CA ASP A 237 -21.15 -7.63 -31.03
C ASP A 237 -22.09 -6.43 -30.79
N LEU A 238 -21.91 -5.75 -29.65
CA LEU A 238 -22.66 -4.56 -29.28
C LEU A 238 -22.36 -3.39 -30.23
N MET A 239 -21.11 -3.26 -30.64
CA MET A 239 -20.66 -2.24 -31.60
C MET A 239 -21.28 -2.48 -32.98
N MET A 240 -21.35 -3.73 -33.43
CA MET A 240 -21.98 -4.07 -34.72
C MET A 240 -23.47 -3.74 -34.71
N GLU A 241 -24.22 -4.11 -33.67
CA GLU A 241 -25.63 -3.78 -33.51
C GLU A 241 -25.88 -2.26 -33.54
N TYR A 242 -25.05 -1.51 -32.80
CA TYR A 242 -25.14 -0.03 -32.76
C TYR A 242 -24.88 0.59 -34.14
N LEU A 243 -23.89 0.09 -34.91
CA LEU A 243 -23.60 0.57 -36.26
C LEU A 243 -24.70 0.19 -37.27
N GLU A 244 -25.45 -0.87 -37.04
CA GLU A 244 -26.63 -1.25 -37.84
C GLU A 244 -27.86 -0.38 -37.53
N GLY A 245 -27.77 0.48 -36.52
CA GLY A 245 -28.83 1.42 -36.09
C GLY A 245 -29.79 0.86 -35.07
N GLU A 246 -29.44 -0.24 -34.41
CA GLU A 246 -30.18 -0.77 -33.25
C GLU A 246 -29.64 -0.09 -31.97
N GLU A 247 -30.50 0.60 -31.23
CA GLU A 247 -30.10 1.14 -29.92
C GLU A 247 -30.03 0.03 -28.88
N PRO A 248 -28.84 -0.18 -28.22
CA PRO A 248 -28.71 -1.16 -27.16
C PRO A 248 -29.59 -0.83 -25.95
N THR A 249 -30.11 -1.84 -25.28
CA THR A 249 -30.85 -1.62 -24.04
C THR A 249 -29.93 -1.16 -22.90
N VAL A 250 -30.47 -0.35 -21.97
CA VAL A 250 -29.71 0.16 -20.82
C VAL A 250 -29.13 -0.99 -19.98
N GLU A 251 -29.86 -2.09 -19.82
CA GLU A 251 -29.41 -3.28 -19.08
C GLU A 251 -28.19 -3.91 -19.74
N ARG A 252 -28.15 -3.99 -21.06
CA ARG A 252 -27.02 -4.54 -21.80
C ARG A 252 -25.80 -3.62 -21.74
N LEU A 253 -26.02 -2.32 -21.90
CA LEU A 253 -24.95 -1.32 -21.72
C LEU A 253 -24.33 -1.40 -20.32
N LYS A 254 -25.17 -1.45 -19.27
CA LYS A 254 -24.69 -1.60 -17.88
C LYS A 254 -23.94 -2.90 -17.65
N ALA A 255 -24.39 -4.01 -18.22
CA ALA A 255 -23.72 -5.32 -18.11
C ALA A 255 -22.36 -5.30 -18.81
N THR A 256 -22.25 -4.72 -20.01
CA THR A 256 -20.99 -4.56 -20.73
C THR A 256 -20.00 -3.66 -19.97
N LEU A 257 -20.47 -2.52 -19.46
CA LEU A 257 -19.62 -1.63 -18.66
C LEU A 257 -19.15 -2.30 -17.37
N ARG A 258 -20.01 -3.07 -16.69
CA ARG A 258 -19.62 -3.84 -15.50
C ARG A 258 -18.53 -4.85 -15.84
N LYS A 259 -18.68 -5.62 -16.92
CA LYS A 259 -17.67 -6.57 -17.38
C LYS A 259 -16.33 -5.89 -17.65
N ALA A 260 -16.34 -4.79 -18.40
CA ALA A 260 -15.14 -4.01 -18.71
C ALA A 260 -14.50 -3.39 -17.45
N THR A 261 -15.30 -2.99 -16.47
CA THR A 261 -14.79 -2.50 -15.16
C THR A 261 -14.10 -3.62 -14.41
N CYS A 262 -14.71 -4.81 -14.33
CA CYS A 262 -14.12 -5.99 -13.69
C CYS A 262 -12.82 -6.45 -14.38
N GLU A 263 -12.71 -6.28 -15.69
CA GLU A 263 -11.51 -6.56 -16.49
C GLU A 263 -10.49 -5.41 -16.50
N CYS A 264 -10.71 -4.34 -15.74
CA CYS A 264 -9.86 -3.14 -15.66
C CYS A 264 -9.68 -2.38 -16.99
N THR A 265 -10.56 -2.58 -17.98
CA THR A 265 -10.50 -1.93 -19.30
C THR A 265 -11.28 -0.62 -19.35
N ALA A 266 -12.21 -0.39 -18.43
CA ALA A 266 -12.98 0.85 -18.29
C ALA A 266 -13.01 1.31 -16.84
N VAL A 267 -13.16 2.63 -16.64
CA VAL A 267 -13.29 3.29 -15.34
C VAL A 267 -14.56 4.12 -15.33
N PRO A 268 -15.65 3.65 -14.71
CA PRO A 268 -16.86 4.46 -14.53
C PRO A 268 -16.58 5.69 -13.67
N VAL A 269 -17.11 6.85 -14.05
CA VAL A 269 -16.88 8.11 -13.35
C VAL A 269 -18.19 8.69 -12.85
N CYS A 270 -18.26 8.90 -11.53
CA CYS A 270 -19.34 9.63 -10.85
C CYS A 270 -18.84 10.99 -10.34
N CYS A 271 -19.74 11.87 -9.98
CA CYS A 271 -19.40 13.16 -9.39
C CYS A 271 -20.29 13.53 -8.21
N GLY A 272 -19.81 14.45 -7.37
CA GLY A 272 -20.58 14.94 -6.24
C GLY A 272 -19.79 15.83 -5.28
N SER A 273 -20.40 16.10 -4.15
CA SER A 273 -19.78 16.72 -2.99
C SER A 273 -20.17 15.95 -1.73
N ALA A 274 -19.26 15.14 -1.23
CA ALA A 274 -19.48 14.40 0.00
C ALA A 274 -19.73 15.34 1.19
N TYR A 275 -19.01 16.47 1.26
CA TYR A 275 -19.19 17.47 2.31
C TYR A 275 -20.60 18.10 2.30
N ARG A 276 -21.12 18.39 1.10
CA ARG A 276 -22.49 18.93 0.92
C ARG A 276 -23.57 17.85 0.81
N ASN A 277 -23.23 16.58 1.04
CA ASN A 277 -24.17 15.47 1.00
C ASN A 277 -24.89 15.29 -0.36
N LYS A 278 -24.18 15.52 -1.47
CA LYS A 278 -24.72 15.45 -2.82
C LYS A 278 -23.98 14.41 -3.67
N GLY A 279 -24.72 13.51 -4.30
CA GLY A 279 -24.18 12.50 -5.22
C GLY A 279 -23.77 11.17 -4.58
N VAL A 280 -23.74 11.02 -3.24
CA VAL A 280 -23.24 9.83 -2.56
C VAL A 280 -24.18 8.62 -2.70
N GLN A 281 -25.51 8.83 -2.71
CA GLN A 281 -26.48 7.73 -2.92
C GLN A 281 -26.32 7.13 -4.33
N LYS A 282 -26.13 7.97 -5.34
CA LYS A 282 -25.87 7.51 -6.71
C LYS A 282 -24.50 6.87 -6.87
N LEU A 283 -23.51 7.26 -6.06
CA LEU A 283 -22.24 6.55 -5.96
C LEU A 283 -22.43 5.14 -5.38
N LEU A 284 -23.26 5.00 -4.33
CA LEU A 284 -23.60 3.68 -3.77
C LEU A 284 -24.29 2.77 -4.79
N ASP A 285 -25.24 3.31 -5.55
CA ASP A 285 -25.90 2.55 -6.62
C ASP A 285 -24.89 2.10 -7.68
N ALA A 286 -23.98 2.99 -8.11
CA ALA A 286 -22.94 2.69 -9.08
C ALA A 286 -21.95 1.64 -8.56
N ILE A 287 -21.59 1.66 -7.27
CA ILE A 287 -20.76 0.62 -6.64
C ILE A 287 -21.44 -0.75 -6.78
N LEU A 288 -22.73 -0.85 -6.52
CA LEU A 288 -23.45 -2.12 -6.64
C LEU A 288 -23.59 -2.59 -8.09
N GLU A 289 -23.80 -1.65 -9.03
CA GLU A 289 -23.99 -1.97 -10.44
C GLU A 289 -22.71 -2.35 -11.17
N TYR A 290 -21.57 -1.67 -10.89
CA TYR A 290 -20.35 -1.79 -11.70
C TYR A 290 -19.18 -2.46 -11.00
N MET A 291 -19.12 -2.44 -9.65
CA MET A 291 -18.01 -3.06 -8.94
C MET A 291 -18.20 -4.58 -8.81
N PRO A 292 -17.10 -5.35 -8.85
CA PRO A 292 -17.18 -6.81 -8.84
C PRO A 292 -17.70 -7.37 -7.52
N ALA A 293 -18.37 -8.50 -7.63
CA ALA A 293 -18.58 -9.44 -6.53
C ALA A 293 -17.36 -10.37 -6.40
N PRO A 294 -17.17 -11.07 -5.28
CA PRO A 294 -16.10 -12.05 -5.14
C PRO A 294 -16.09 -13.15 -6.21
N THR A 295 -17.24 -13.41 -6.84
CA THR A 295 -17.39 -14.37 -7.94
C THR A 295 -16.97 -13.85 -9.31
N ASP A 296 -16.85 -12.54 -9.47
CA ASP A 296 -16.44 -11.91 -10.73
C ASP A 296 -14.90 -11.78 -10.84
N ILE A 297 -14.20 -12.00 -9.72
CA ILE A 297 -12.74 -11.95 -9.65
C ILE A 297 -12.16 -13.30 -10.06
N PRO A 298 -11.04 -13.34 -10.81
CA PRO A 298 -10.37 -14.59 -11.12
C PRO A 298 -10.08 -15.42 -9.87
N PRO A 299 -10.15 -16.76 -9.97
CA PRO A 299 -9.81 -17.64 -8.85
C PRO A 299 -8.40 -17.35 -8.34
N ILE A 300 -8.24 -17.39 -7.01
CA ILE A 300 -6.92 -17.12 -6.42
C ILE A 300 -5.97 -18.29 -6.66
N GLN A 301 -4.76 -17.97 -7.04
CA GLN A 301 -3.68 -18.92 -7.23
C GLN A 301 -2.81 -19.00 -5.98
N GLY A 302 -2.23 -20.16 -5.76
CA GLY A 302 -1.29 -20.43 -4.69
C GLY A 302 -0.50 -21.69 -4.99
N VAL A 303 0.33 -22.10 -4.02
CA VAL A 303 1.10 -23.34 -4.10
C VAL A 303 0.81 -24.21 -2.89
N ASP A 304 0.83 -25.52 -3.05
CA ASP A 304 0.76 -26.43 -1.91
C ASP A 304 2.14 -26.49 -1.18
N LEU A 305 2.23 -27.28 -0.12
CA LEU A 305 3.49 -27.43 0.63
C LEU A 305 4.59 -28.15 -0.17
N ASP A 306 4.26 -28.80 -1.27
CA ASP A 306 5.19 -29.47 -2.18
C ASP A 306 5.59 -28.58 -3.36
N GLY A 307 5.04 -27.36 -3.46
CA GLY A 307 5.31 -26.38 -4.51
C GLY A 307 4.49 -26.55 -5.79
N ASN A 308 3.41 -27.36 -5.78
CA ASN A 308 2.53 -27.50 -6.93
C ASN A 308 1.50 -26.37 -6.94
N GLU A 309 1.16 -25.88 -8.12
CA GLU A 309 0.14 -24.85 -8.29
C GLU A 309 -1.25 -25.36 -7.85
N VAL A 310 -1.93 -24.55 -7.06
CA VAL A 310 -3.28 -24.80 -6.55
C VAL A 310 -4.14 -23.58 -6.82
N VAL A 311 -5.34 -23.81 -7.34
CA VAL A 311 -6.34 -22.78 -7.59
C VAL A 311 -7.49 -22.93 -6.61
N ARG A 312 -7.99 -21.82 -6.07
CA ARG A 312 -9.16 -21.74 -5.19
C ARG A 312 -10.21 -20.82 -5.79
N HIS A 313 -11.42 -21.31 -5.92
CA HIS A 313 -12.56 -20.52 -6.39
C HIS A 313 -13.32 -19.91 -5.20
N SER A 314 -13.97 -18.79 -5.43
CA SER A 314 -14.85 -18.17 -4.44
C SER A 314 -16.12 -19.01 -4.26
N SER A 315 -16.05 -20.01 -3.38
CA SER A 315 -17.15 -20.93 -3.06
C SER A 315 -17.07 -21.36 -1.61
N ASP A 316 -18.24 -21.49 -0.96
CA ASP A 316 -18.34 -22.00 0.43
C ASP A 316 -18.06 -23.52 0.52
N GLU A 317 -18.13 -24.25 -0.60
CA GLU A 317 -17.96 -25.69 -0.69
C GLU A 317 -16.49 -26.12 -0.88
N GLU A 318 -15.63 -25.20 -1.29
CA GLU A 318 -14.20 -25.45 -1.42
C GLU A 318 -13.49 -25.54 -0.06
N PRO A 319 -12.29 -26.14 0.00
CA PRO A 319 -11.46 -26.10 1.20
C PRO A 319 -11.18 -24.66 1.64
N PHE A 320 -11.20 -24.43 2.95
CA PHE A 320 -10.97 -23.10 3.51
C PHE A 320 -9.58 -22.57 3.16
N SER A 321 -9.54 -21.35 2.66
CA SER A 321 -8.31 -20.56 2.51
C SER A 321 -8.56 -19.08 2.75
N ALA A 322 -7.66 -18.44 3.46
CA ALA A 322 -7.75 -17.02 3.79
C ALA A 322 -6.34 -16.41 3.92
N LEU A 323 -6.24 -15.11 3.66
CA LEU A 323 -5.01 -14.33 3.80
C LEU A 323 -5.15 -13.37 4.97
N ALA A 324 -4.21 -13.44 5.91
CA ALA A 324 -4.09 -12.47 6.99
C ALA A 324 -3.38 -11.21 6.47
N PHE A 325 -4.12 -10.11 6.34
CA PHE A 325 -3.60 -8.91 5.71
C PHE A 325 -3.26 -7.79 6.69
N LYS A 326 -3.74 -7.88 7.94
CA LYS A 326 -3.45 -6.89 8.97
C LYS A 326 -3.45 -7.52 10.35
N ILE A 327 -2.46 -7.17 11.14
CA ILE A 327 -2.41 -7.49 12.58
C ILE A 327 -2.61 -6.18 13.36
N MET A 328 -3.36 -6.25 14.44
CA MET A 328 -3.56 -5.14 15.37
C MET A 328 -3.48 -5.65 16.80
N THR A 329 -2.83 -4.92 17.66
CA THR A 329 -2.79 -5.22 19.10
C THR A 329 -3.85 -4.41 19.82
N ASP A 330 -4.79 -5.09 20.44
CA ASP A 330 -5.84 -4.47 21.22
C ASP A 330 -5.56 -4.62 22.73
N PRO A 331 -5.69 -3.56 23.54
CA PRO A 331 -5.40 -3.61 24.98
C PRO A 331 -6.25 -4.61 25.77
N PHE A 332 -7.46 -4.94 25.27
CA PHE A 332 -8.43 -5.77 26.01
C PHE A 332 -8.47 -7.22 25.53
N VAL A 333 -8.28 -7.45 24.24
CA VAL A 333 -8.42 -8.80 23.65
C VAL A 333 -7.11 -9.35 23.10
N GLY A 334 -6.04 -8.56 23.12
CA GLY A 334 -4.73 -8.94 22.63
C GLY A 334 -4.64 -8.87 21.10
N LYS A 335 -3.99 -9.85 20.47
CA LYS A 335 -3.74 -9.88 19.05
C LYS A 335 -5.00 -10.14 18.23
N LEU A 336 -5.34 -9.23 17.34
CA LEU A 336 -6.38 -9.31 16.34
C LEU A 336 -5.74 -9.53 14.96
N ALA A 337 -6.09 -10.60 14.28
CA ALA A 337 -5.66 -10.84 12.91
C ALA A 337 -6.84 -10.62 11.96
N TYR A 338 -6.74 -9.61 11.11
CA TYR A 338 -7.70 -9.36 10.04
C TYR A 338 -7.36 -10.24 8.85
N PHE A 339 -8.36 -10.89 8.31
CA PHE A 339 -8.19 -11.81 7.18
C PHE A 339 -9.33 -11.70 6.18
N ARG A 340 -9.01 -12.01 4.91
CA ARG A 340 -9.95 -12.19 3.83
C ARG A 340 -10.09 -13.68 3.53
N VAL A 341 -11.32 -14.18 3.51
CA VAL A 341 -11.64 -15.56 3.10
C VAL A 341 -11.77 -15.59 1.57
N TYR A 342 -10.94 -16.39 0.92
CA TYR A 342 -11.01 -16.61 -0.53
C TYR A 342 -11.85 -17.82 -0.91
N SER A 343 -11.79 -18.90 -0.13
CA SER A 343 -12.56 -20.11 -0.37
C SER A 343 -13.00 -20.76 0.93
N GLY A 344 -14.06 -21.53 0.87
CA GLY A 344 -14.54 -22.33 1.98
C GLY A 344 -15.13 -21.55 3.14
N THR A 345 -15.20 -22.20 4.28
CA THR A 345 -15.80 -21.64 5.50
C THR A 345 -15.00 -21.99 6.75
N MET A 346 -15.01 -21.12 7.76
CA MET A 346 -14.33 -21.35 9.04
C MET A 346 -15.26 -21.05 10.22
N ASN A 347 -15.27 -21.92 11.20
CA ASN A 347 -16.08 -21.77 12.41
C ASN A 347 -15.23 -21.21 13.57
N SER A 348 -15.86 -20.45 14.43
CA SER A 348 -15.28 -20.05 15.71
C SER A 348 -14.96 -21.30 16.55
N GLY A 349 -13.82 -21.32 17.23
CA GLY A 349 -13.34 -22.44 18.03
C GLY A 349 -12.69 -23.59 17.27
N SER A 350 -12.66 -23.57 15.92
CA SER A 350 -12.03 -24.59 15.09
C SER A 350 -10.49 -24.46 15.06
N TYR A 351 -9.86 -25.39 14.35
CA TYR A 351 -8.43 -25.36 14.08
C TYR A 351 -8.18 -25.09 12.59
N VAL A 352 -7.11 -24.39 12.31
CA VAL A 352 -6.63 -24.10 10.95
C VAL A 352 -5.12 -24.27 10.89
N LEU A 353 -4.57 -24.40 9.69
CA LEU A 353 -3.14 -24.42 9.42
C LEU A 353 -2.72 -23.00 8.97
N ASN A 354 -1.72 -22.43 9.62
CA ASN A 354 -0.91 -21.38 9.05
C ASN A 354 0.09 -22.03 8.10
N ALA A 355 -0.23 -22.05 6.82
CA ALA A 355 0.56 -22.75 5.81
C ALA A 355 1.92 -22.09 5.58
N THR A 356 2.01 -20.77 5.70
CA THR A 356 3.28 -20.02 5.53
C THR A 356 4.34 -20.41 6.57
N LYS A 357 3.91 -20.74 7.80
CA LYS A 357 4.79 -21.09 8.92
C LYS A 357 4.74 -22.55 9.33
N ASP A 358 3.93 -23.34 8.65
CA ASP A 358 3.64 -24.75 8.99
C ASP A 358 3.27 -24.91 10.49
N LYS A 359 2.31 -24.12 10.95
CA LYS A 359 1.85 -24.12 12.34
C LYS A 359 0.34 -24.27 12.43
N LYS A 360 -0.10 -25.24 13.24
CA LYS A 360 -1.50 -25.39 13.58
C LYS A 360 -1.93 -24.34 14.60
N GLU A 361 -3.01 -23.63 14.29
CA GLU A 361 -3.52 -22.56 15.14
C GLU A 361 -4.99 -22.82 15.51
N ARG A 362 -5.35 -22.36 16.70
CA ARG A 362 -6.76 -22.42 17.14
C ARG A 362 -7.41 -21.07 16.88
N VAL A 363 -8.52 -21.09 16.16
CA VAL A 363 -9.41 -19.95 16.00
C VAL A 363 -10.17 -19.74 17.32
N GLY A 364 -9.92 -18.64 18.00
CA GLY A 364 -10.67 -18.29 19.18
C GLY A 364 -12.06 -17.76 18.83
N ARG A 365 -12.26 -16.45 18.91
CA ARG A 365 -13.48 -15.78 18.44
C ARG A 365 -13.25 -15.14 17.09
N ILE A 366 -14.30 -15.15 16.26
CA ILE A 366 -14.34 -14.44 15.00
C ILE A 366 -15.17 -13.18 15.18
N LEU A 367 -14.69 -12.07 14.67
CA LEU A 367 -15.29 -10.75 14.85
C LEU A 367 -15.55 -10.10 13.49
N GLN A 368 -16.73 -9.56 13.30
CA GLN A 368 -17.00 -8.56 12.29
C GLN A 368 -16.67 -7.18 12.87
N MET A 369 -15.84 -6.43 12.15
CA MET A 369 -15.39 -5.13 12.60
C MET A 369 -16.24 -4.01 12.00
N HIS A 370 -16.48 -2.98 12.80
CA HIS A 370 -17.09 -1.71 12.39
C HIS A 370 -16.26 -0.59 13.02
N ALA A 371 -15.19 -0.21 12.34
CA ALA A 371 -14.12 0.60 12.90
C ALA A 371 -13.62 -0.02 14.23
N ASN A 372 -13.86 0.62 15.38
CA ASN A 372 -13.48 0.11 16.71
C ASN A 372 -14.56 -0.77 17.40
N LYS A 373 -15.76 -0.88 16.81
CA LYS A 373 -16.83 -1.73 17.37
C LYS A 373 -16.73 -3.15 16.83
N ARG A 374 -17.08 -4.13 17.64
CA ARG A 374 -16.94 -5.57 17.37
C ARG A 374 -18.26 -6.29 17.51
N MET A 375 -18.54 -7.18 16.58
CA MET A 375 -19.68 -8.10 16.65
C MET A 375 -19.15 -9.52 16.45
N GLU A 376 -19.48 -10.41 17.38
CA GLU A 376 -19.04 -11.80 17.31
C GLU A 376 -19.79 -12.56 16.19
N LEU A 377 -19.04 -13.40 15.47
CA LEU A 377 -19.54 -14.28 14.43
C LEU A 377 -19.24 -15.74 14.81
N ASP A 378 -20.20 -16.61 14.61
CA ASP A 378 -20.00 -18.05 14.79
C ASP A 378 -19.22 -18.67 13.64
N LYS A 379 -19.36 -18.10 12.45
CA LYS A 379 -18.83 -18.64 11.20
C LYS A 379 -18.56 -17.52 10.18
N VAL A 380 -17.51 -17.69 9.38
CA VAL A 380 -17.24 -16.89 8.18
C VAL A 380 -17.31 -17.76 6.92
N TYR A 381 -17.56 -17.10 5.82
CA TYR A 381 -17.80 -17.69 4.50
C TYR A 381 -16.84 -17.13 3.46
N SER A 382 -16.74 -17.79 2.31
CA SER A 382 -16.00 -17.26 1.16
C SER A 382 -16.40 -15.80 0.86
N GLY A 383 -15.45 -14.95 0.54
CA GLY A 383 -15.68 -13.52 0.28
C GLY A 383 -15.81 -12.65 1.53
N ASP A 384 -15.77 -13.20 2.75
CA ASP A 384 -15.87 -12.43 3.97
C ASP A 384 -14.55 -11.77 4.33
N ILE A 385 -14.64 -10.56 4.92
CA ILE A 385 -13.54 -9.88 5.61
C ILE A 385 -13.91 -9.85 7.09
N ALA A 386 -13.05 -10.42 7.93
CA ALA A 386 -13.28 -10.53 9.36
C ALA A 386 -11.96 -10.44 10.15
N ALA A 387 -12.06 -10.38 11.48
CA ALA A 387 -10.92 -10.49 12.37
C ALA A 387 -11.05 -11.70 13.28
N ALA A 388 -9.95 -12.32 13.65
CA ALA A 388 -9.93 -13.42 14.61
C ALA A 388 -9.02 -13.11 15.79
N ILE A 389 -9.43 -13.61 16.96
CA ILE A 389 -8.65 -13.64 18.18
C ILE A 389 -8.18 -15.06 18.40
N GLY A 390 -6.97 -15.23 18.95
CA GLY A 390 -6.46 -16.54 19.36
C GLY A 390 -5.31 -17.04 18.52
N PHE A 391 -5.02 -16.43 17.38
CA PHE A 391 -3.83 -16.74 16.60
C PHE A 391 -2.55 -16.28 17.30
N LYS A 392 -1.61 -17.20 17.47
CA LYS A 392 -0.34 -16.94 18.17
C LYS A 392 0.79 -16.63 17.20
N PHE A 393 0.84 -17.34 16.09
CA PHE A 393 1.96 -17.31 15.14
C PHE A 393 1.65 -16.50 13.89
N THR A 394 0.36 -16.33 13.54
CA THR A 394 -0.05 -15.62 12.32
C THR A 394 0.40 -14.16 12.35
N THR A 395 1.07 -13.74 11.28
CA THR A 395 1.50 -12.35 11.02
C THR A 395 0.89 -11.85 9.71
N THR A 396 1.10 -10.59 9.40
CA THR A 396 0.64 -10.00 8.14
C THR A 396 1.29 -10.72 6.94
N GLY A 397 0.49 -11.10 5.96
CA GLY A 397 0.93 -11.85 4.77
C GLY A 397 0.81 -13.37 4.91
N ASP A 398 0.54 -13.90 6.10
CA ASP A 398 0.41 -15.35 6.28
C ASP A 398 -0.90 -15.88 5.70
N THR A 399 -0.83 -17.07 5.10
CA THR A 399 -1.99 -17.83 4.66
C THR A 399 -2.47 -18.76 5.76
N ILE A 400 -3.77 -18.70 6.05
CA ILE A 400 -4.47 -19.63 6.94
C ILE A 400 -5.44 -20.48 6.12
N CYS A 401 -5.39 -21.80 6.27
CA CYS A 401 -6.15 -22.71 5.42
C CYS A 401 -6.60 -23.97 6.15
N ASP A 402 -7.35 -24.81 5.42
CA ASP A 402 -7.71 -26.14 5.85
C ASP A 402 -6.46 -27.02 6.01
N GLU A 403 -6.41 -27.79 7.11
CA GLU A 403 -5.25 -28.64 7.45
C GLU A 403 -5.05 -29.79 6.46
N GLN A 404 -6.14 -30.29 5.84
CA GLN A 404 -6.08 -31.42 4.92
C GLN A 404 -5.78 -31.00 3.47
N HIS A 405 -6.03 -29.74 3.14
CA HIS A 405 -5.84 -29.17 1.81
C HIS A 405 -4.99 -27.91 1.90
N PRO A 406 -3.70 -28.03 2.29
CA PRO A 406 -2.85 -26.86 2.49
C PRO A 406 -2.62 -26.11 1.20
N VAL A 407 -2.58 -24.76 1.32
CA VAL A 407 -2.24 -23.85 0.23
C VAL A 407 -1.54 -22.64 0.82
N ILE A 408 -0.51 -22.18 0.15
CA ILE A 408 0.13 -20.90 0.40
C ILE A 408 -0.29 -19.97 -0.74
N LEU A 409 -1.06 -18.96 -0.41
CA LEU A 409 -1.45 -17.91 -1.35
C LEU A 409 -0.23 -17.01 -1.58
N GLU A 410 -0.23 -16.29 -2.71
CA GLU A 410 0.84 -15.36 -3.03
C GLU A 410 1.17 -14.43 -1.87
N SER A 411 2.45 -14.36 -1.50
CA SER A 411 2.92 -13.55 -0.37
C SER A 411 2.92 -12.07 -0.73
N MET A 412 2.75 -11.22 0.30
CA MET A 412 2.96 -9.78 0.16
C MET A 412 4.45 -9.47 0.34
N GLU A 413 5.03 -8.73 -0.57
CA GLU A 413 6.36 -8.16 -0.43
C GLU A 413 6.25 -6.79 0.21
N PHE A 414 7.12 -6.50 1.17
CA PHE A 414 7.12 -5.22 1.87
C PHE A 414 8.44 -4.48 1.60
N PRO A 415 8.39 -3.17 1.31
CA PRO A 415 9.59 -2.39 1.10
C PRO A 415 10.42 -2.30 2.39
N GLU A 416 11.72 -2.23 2.22
CA GLU A 416 12.65 -2.00 3.32
C GLU A 416 12.52 -0.57 3.87
N PRO A 417 12.62 -0.39 5.20
CA PRO A 417 12.61 0.95 5.80
C PRO A 417 13.80 1.78 5.29
N VAL A 418 13.58 3.09 5.17
CA VAL A 418 14.57 4.03 4.61
C VAL A 418 15.09 5.06 5.63
N ILE A 419 14.40 5.26 6.74
CA ILE A 419 14.79 6.19 7.81
C ILE A 419 15.02 5.43 9.10
N GLU A 420 16.03 5.83 9.86
CA GLU A 420 16.34 5.27 11.18
C GLU A 420 16.41 6.38 12.23
N LEU A 421 15.90 6.10 13.42
CA LEU A 421 15.99 6.92 14.63
C LEU A 421 16.55 6.09 15.78
N ALA A 422 17.38 6.70 16.60
CA ALA A 422 17.75 6.13 17.89
C ALA A 422 16.65 6.48 18.93
N ILE A 423 16.20 5.50 19.69
CA ILE A 423 15.21 5.66 20.74
C ILE A 423 15.71 5.11 22.06
N GLU A 424 15.58 5.90 23.10
CA GLU A 424 16.01 5.53 24.45
C GLU A 424 14.88 5.80 25.46
N PRO A 425 14.57 4.85 26.36
CA PRO A 425 13.57 5.09 27.38
C PRO A 425 14.09 6.11 28.40
N LYS A 426 13.25 7.02 28.86
CA LYS A 426 13.63 8.02 29.87
C LYS A 426 13.99 7.42 31.23
N THR A 427 13.56 6.19 31.49
CA THR A 427 13.81 5.50 32.77
C THR A 427 14.34 4.08 32.53
N LYS A 428 15.23 3.59 33.40
CA LYS A 428 15.74 2.22 33.35
C LYS A 428 14.64 1.15 33.42
N ALA A 429 13.59 1.41 34.19
CA ALA A 429 12.42 0.53 34.28
C ALA A 429 11.62 0.44 32.98
N GLY A 430 11.73 1.45 32.12
CA GLY A 430 11.10 1.49 30.81
C GLY A 430 11.77 0.62 29.75
N GLN A 431 13.00 0.16 29.96
CA GLN A 431 13.77 -0.52 28.91
C GLN A 431 13.16 -1.87 28.47
N GLY A 432 12.74 -2.69 29.42
CA GLY A 432 12.06 -3.96 29.09
C GLY A 432 10.70 -3.70 28.41
N LYS A 433 9.96 -2.72 28.93
CA LYS A 433 8.66 -2.34 28.38
C LYS A 433 8.76 -1.72 26.97
N LEU A 434 9.84 -0.96 26.70
CA LEU A 434 10.12 -0.43 25.37
C LEU A 434 10.31 -1.56 24.37
N GLY A 435 11.15 -2.57 24.68
CA GLY A 435 11.39 -3.70 23.81
C GLY A 435 10.11 -4.50 23.50
N GLU A 436 9.28 -4.80 24.49
CA GLU A 436 8.00 -5.48 24.31
C GLU A 436 7.02 -4.66 23.46
N SER A 437 6.98 -3.34 23.67
CA SER A 437 6.09 -2.46 22.91
C SER A 437 6.53 -2.32 21.46
N LEU A 438 7.84 -2.19 21.22
CA LEU A 438 8.40 -2.15 19.86
C LEU A 438 8.18 -3.47 19.11
N ALA A 439 8.30 -4.62 19.80
CA ALA A 439 8.02 -5.92 19.19
C ALA A 439 6.54 -6.03 18.75
N LYS A 440 5.60 -5.56 19.56
CA LYS A 440 4.17 -5.53 19.18
C LYS A 440 3.90 -4.63 17.99
N LEU A 441 4.51 -3.43 17.96
CA LEU A 441 4.39 -2.51 16.84
C LEU A 441 4.98 -3.09 15.54
N ALA A 442 6.10 -3.82 15.66
CA ALA A 442 6.70 -4.51 14.51
C ALA A 442 5.87 -5.72 14.02
N GLU A 443 5.08 -6.36 14.89
CA GLU A 443 4.10 -7.37 14.45
C GLU A 443 2.92 -6.77 13.69
N GLU A 444 2.52 -5.53 14.02
CA GLU A 444 1.44 -4.81 13.34
C GLU A 444 1.86 -4.27 11.97
N ASP A 445 3.07 -3.73 11.91
CA ASP A 445 3.60 -3.07 10.73
C ASP A 445 4.88 -3.73 10.24
N PRO A 446 4.84 -4.49 9.14
CA PRO A 446 6.00 -5.18 8.60
C PRO A 446 7.08 -4.26 8.02
N THR A 447 6.79 -2.97 7.80
CA THR A 447 7.77 -1.96 7.38
C THR A 447 8.42 -1.22 8.54
N PHE A 448 7.94 -1.47 9.75
CA PHE A 448 8.57 -0.98 10.97
C PHE A 448 9.52 -2.05 11.52
N ARG A 449 10.75 -1.66 11.78
CA ARG A 449 11.76 -2.53 12.39
C ARG A 449 12.34 -1.88 13.63
N ALA A 450 12.66 -2.70 14.62
CA ALA A 450 13.40 -2.29 15.81
C ALA A 450 14.51 -3.29 16.10
N HIS A 451 15.71 -2.78 16.30
CA HIS A 451 16.87 -3.61 16.65
C HIS A 451 17.80 -2.87 17.61
N THR A 452 18.60 -3.61 18.33
CA THR A 452 19.64 -3.01 19.19
C THR A 452 20.96 -3.00 18.44
N ASN A 453 21.55 -1.84 18.30
CA ASN A 453 22.90 -1.70 17.78
C ASN A 453 23.88 -2.31 18.78
N GLN A 454 24.59 -3.34 18.37
CA GLN A 454 25.50 -4.09 19.26
C GLN A 454 26.72 -3.27 19.68
N GLU A 455 27.16 -2.31 18.86
CA GLU A 455 28.32 -1.47 19.17
C GLU A 455 27.96 -0.34 20.14
N THR A 456 26.81 0.30 19.96
CA THR A 456 26.40 1.44 20.78
C THR A 456 25.47 1.09 21.92
N GLY A 457 24.86 -0.09 21.89
CA GLY A 457 23.82 -0.53 22.82
C GLY A 457 22.49 0.23 22.66
N GLN A 458 22.38 1.11 21.66
CA GLN A 458 21.19 1.90 21.40
C GLN A 458 20.12 1.06 20.71
N THR A 459 18.88 1.29 21.06
CA THR A 459 17.75 0.77 20.31
C THR A 459 17.50 1.67 19.11
N ILE A 460 17.55 1.10 17.92
CA ILE A 460 17.28 1.78 16.65
C ILE A 460 15.91 1.35 16.14
N ILE A 461 15.09 2.31 15.73
CA ILE A 461 13.83 2.10 15.05
C ILE A 461 13.96 2.56 13.61
N ALA A 462 13.42 1.78 12.68
CA ALA A 462 13.47 2.05 11.26
C ALA A 462 12.05 2.05 10.66
N GLY A 463 11.78 2.96 9.73
CA GLY A 463 10.46 3.13 9.11
C GLY A 463 10.52 3.79 7.73
N MET A 464 9.35 3.97 7.12
CA MET A 464 9.20 4.44 5.75
C MET A 464 9.36 5.96 5.59
N GLY A 465 9.18 6.74 6.67
CA GLY A 465 9.25 8.18 6.64
C GLY A 465 9.23 8.81 8.02
N GLU A 466 9.44 10.13 8.06
CA GLU A 466 9.50 10.90 9.30
C GLU A 466 8.17 10.83 10.05
N LEU A 467 7.05 11.03 9.36
CA LEU A 467 5.71 10.96 9.94
C LEU A 467 5.39 9.55 10.45
N HIS A 468 5.81 8.51 9.74
CA HIS A 468 5.64 7.12 10.17
C HIS A 468 6.31 6.89 11.55
N LEU A 469 7.59 7.25 11.70
CA LEU A 469 8.31 7.08 12.95
C LEU A 469 7.79 7.99 14.07
N GLU A 470 7.36 9.21 13.75
CA GLU A 470 6.71 10.11 14.71
C GLU A 470 5.44 9.49 15.31
N ILE A 471 4.60 8.87 14.46
CA ILE A 471 3.38 8.18 14.92
C ILE A 471 3.72 6.96 15.78
N ILE A 472 4.73 6.18 15.42
CA ILE A 472 5.20 5.04 16.22
C ILE A 472 5.64 5.51 17.61
N VAL A 473 6.41 6.59 17.71
CA VAL A 473 6.86 7.17 18.99
C VAL A 473 5.68 7.70 19.81
N ASP A 474 4.73 8.36 19.18
CA ASP A 474 3.53 8.85 19.85
C ASP A 474 2.64 7.68 20.34
N ARG A 475 2.52 6.60 19.58
CA ARG A 475 1.84 5.36 20.01
C ARG A 475 2.52 4.71 21.22
N LEU A 476 3.87 4.70 21.28
CA LEU A 476 4.60 4.22 22.44
C LEU A 476 4.20 4.98 23.71
N LEU A 477 4.07 6.31 23.60
CA LEU A 477 3.65 7.15 24.72
C LEU A 477 2.18 6.92 25.09
N ARG A 478 1.26 7.01 24.12
CA ARG A 478 -0.20 7.02 24.38
C ARG A 478 -0.75 5.64 24.70
N GLU A 479 -0.40 4.63 23.90
CA GLU A 479 -0.97 3.27 24.04
C GLU A 479 -0.20 2.45 25.08
N PHE A 480 1.14 2.47 25.01
CA PHE A 480 1.99 1.63 25.84
C PHE A 480 2.50 2.32 27.12
N LYS A 481 2.26 3.63 27.27
CA LYS A 481 2.74 4.43 28.42
C LYS A 481 4.27 4.32 28.61
N VAL A 482 5.00 4.36 27.51
CA VAL A 482 6.47 4.34 27.48
C VAL A 482 6.96 5.71 27.03
N GLU A 483 7.58 6.46 27.94
CA GLU A 483 8.26 7.70 27.60
C GLU A 483 9.67 7.41 27.10
N ALA A 484 9.98 7.93 25.92
CA ALA A 484 11.28 7.76 25.28
C ALA A 484 11.85 9.08 24.77
N ASN A 485 13.17 9.18 24.74
CA ASN A 485 13.89 10.22 24.02
C ASN A 485 14.20 9.68 22.63
N VAL A 486 14.05 10.55 21.64
CA VAL A 486 14.33 10.20 20.24
C VAL A 486 15.57 10.96 19.81
N GLY A 487 16.53 10.25 19.20
CA GLY A 487 17.72 10.83 18.60
C GLY A 487 17.43 11.47 17.24
N ALA A 488 18.43 12.13 16.66
CA ALA A 488 18.32 12.66 15.30
C ALA A 488 18.00 11.54 14.31
N PRO A 489 17.22 11.83 13.26
CA PRO A 489 16.96 10.86 12.19
C PRO A 489 18.26 10.35 11.58
N GLN A 490 18.36 9.05 11.37
CA GLN A 490 19.48 8.43 10.67
C GLN A 490 19.02 7.93 9.31
N VAL A 491 19.88 8.12 8.31
CA VAL A 491 19.62 7.65 6.95
C VAL A 491 20.16 6.25 6.81
N ALA A 492 19.39 5.35 6.22
CA ALA A 492 19.83 4.00 5.91
C ALA A 492 20.79 4.00 4.72
N TYR A 493 22.06 4.33 4.99
CA TYR A 493 23.11 4.23 3.99
C TYR A 493 23.40 2.76 3.65
N LYS A 494 23.92 2.55 2.44
CA LYS A 494 24.41 1.24 1.99
C LYS A 494 25.82 1.40 1.44
N GLU A 495 26.54 0.28 1.31
CA GLU A 495 27.84 0.26 0.68
C GLU A 495 27.79 -0.58 -0.59
N THR A 496 28.69 -0.32 -1.53
CA THR A 496 28.87 -1.17 -2.71
C THR A 496 30.31 -1.10 -3.20
N ILE A 497 30.71 -2.03 -4.05
CA ILE A 497 31.98 -1.98 -4.77
C ILE A 497 31.77 -1.34 -6.14
N THR A 498 32.79 -0.65 -6.64
CA THR A 498 32.76 -0.01 -7.97
C THR A 498 33.71 -0.67 -8.95
N LYS A 499 34.59 -1.57 -8.48
CA LYS A 499 35.55 -2.28 -9.30
C LYS A 499 35.51 -3.78 -8.99
N PRO A 500 35.78 -4.61 -10.00
CA PRO A 500 35.91 -6.05 -9.76
C PRO A 500 37.14 -6.33 -8.90
N ALA A 501 37.05 -7.41 -8.10
CA ALA A 501 38.13 -7.90 -7.26
C ALA A 501 38.22 -9.42 -7.37
N ASP A 502 39.43 -9.95 -7.52
CA ASP A 502 39.71 -11.38 -7.52
C ASP A 502 40.47 -11.72 -6.24
N ILE A 503 39.91 -12.58 -5.42
CA ILE A 503 40.38 -12.87 -4.05
C ILE A 503 40.71 -14.32 -3.90
N ASP A 504 41.91 -14.58 -3.38
CA ASP A 504 42.38 -15.89 -2.96
C ASP A 504 42.36 -15.91 -1.41
N SER A 505 41.29 -16.47 -0.83
CA SER A 505 41.04 -16.45 0.62
C SER A 505 41.29 -17.83 1.23
N LYS A 506 42.19 -17.87 2.19
CA LYS A 506 42.55 -19.10 2.92
C LYS A 506 42.37 -18.88 4.43
N TYR A 507 41.51 -19.67 5.03
CA TYR A 507 41.38 -19.78 6.47
C TYR A 507 41.98 -21.10 6.95
N ALA A 508 43.09 -21.02 7.67
CA ALA A 508 43.75 -22.18 8.26
C ALA A 508 44.09 -21.88 9.72
N LYS A 509 43.55 -22.65 10.66
CA LYS A 509 43.80 -22.51 12.08
C LYS A 509 44.06 -23.87 12.70
N GLN A 510 45.15 -24.00 13.44
CA GLN A 510 45.49 -25.21 14.15
C GLN A 510 45.66 -24.89 15.64
N SER A 511 44.80 -25.43 16.48
CA SER A 511 44.80 -25.23 17.92
C SER A 511 44.61 -26.57 18.62
N GLY A 512 45.69 -27.33 18.80
CA GLY A 512 45.76 -28.50 19.66
C GLY A 512 44.66 -29.55 19.48
N GLY A 513 44.56 -30.19 18.31
CA GLY A 513 43.52 -31.16 17.96
C GLY A 513 43.18 -31.12 16.48
N ARG A 514 41.91 -31.34 16.11
CA ARG A 514 41.40 -31.19 14.74
C ARG A 514 41.54 -29.73 14.30
N GLY A 515 42.27 -29.48 13.21
CA GLY A 515 42.44 -28.15 12.63
C GLY A 515 41.17 -27.64 11.93
N GLN A 516 41.24 -26.41 11.44
CA GLN A 516 40.20 -25.82 10.57
C GLN A 516 40.88 -25.37 9.26
N TYR A 517 40.31 -25.74 8.13
CA TYR A 517 40.85 -25.41 6.83
C TYR A 517 39.70 -25.10 5.84
N GLY A 518 39.70 -23.91 5.31
CA GLY A 518 38.81 -23.47 4.22
C GLY A 518 39.59 -22.57 3.25
N HIS A 519 39.57 -22.90 1.95
CA HIS A 519 40.26 -22.12 0.94
C HIS A 519 39.36 -21.97 -0.29
N CYS A 520 39.06 -20.74 -0.66
CA CYS A 520 38.26 -20.43 -1.82
C CYS A 520 38.85 -19.27 -2.61
N LYS A 521 38.75 -19.32 -3.92
CA LYS A 521 39.02 -18.20 -4.82
C LYS A 521 37.71 -17.68 -5.39
N VAL A 522 37.45 -16.43 -5.17
CA VAL A 522 36.17 -15.80 -5.49
C VAL A 522 36.40 -14.52 -6.28
N LYS A 523 35.73 -14.40 -7.43
CA LYS A 523 35.65 -13.16 -8.18
C LYS A 523 34.42 -12.39 -7.73
N PHE A 524 34.63 -11.14 -7.37
CA PHE A 524 33.56 -10.20 -7.03
C PHE A 524 33.46 -9.16 -8.13
N GLU A 525 32.24 -8.93 -8.59
CA GLU A 525 31.94 -7.94 -9.61
C GLU A 525 30.82 -7.03 -9.13
N PRO A 526 30.89 -5.71 -9.42
CA PRO A 526 29.79 -4.81 -9.14
C PRO A 526 28.58 -5.17 -10.02
N MET A 527 27.39 -5.13 -9.44
CA MET A 527 26.13 -5.26 -10.15
C MET A 527 25.19 -4.09 -9.76
N ASP A 528 24.04 -4.02 -10.41
CA ASP A 528 23.07 -2.95 -10.10
C ASP A 528 22.60 -3.04 -8.65
N ALA A 529 22.89 -2.01 -7.86
CA ALA A 529 22.48 -1.91 -6.46
C ALA A 529 20.97 -1.66 -6.29
N ASN A 530 20.27 -1.32 -7.37
CA ASN A 530 18.83 -1.04 -7.41
C ASN A 530 18.03 -2.13 -8.14
N GLY A 531 18.69 -3.20 -8.59
CA GLY A 531 18.03 -4.32 -9.25
C GLY A 531 17.21 -5.18 -8.28
N GLU A 532 16.38 -6.07 -8.82
CA GLU A 532 15.62 -7.04 -8.03
C GLU A 532 16.55 -7.96 -7.20
N GLU A 533 17.68 -8.36 -7.77
CA GLU A 533 18.73 -9.06 -7.06
C GLU A 533 19.84 -8.09 -6.66
N ILE A 534 20.02 -7.86 -5.38
CA ILE A 534 21.10 -7.03 -4.82
C ILE A 534 22.36 -7.83 -4.48
N TYR A 535 22.25 -9.16 -4.47
CA TYR A 535 23.35 -10.11 -4.27
C TYR A 535 23.11 -11.34 -5.14
N LYS A 536 24.15 -11.76 -5.86
CA LYS A 536 24.14 -12.97 -6.66
C LYS A 536 25.37 -13.82 -6.32
N PHE A 537 25.14 -15.09 -6.00
CA PHE A 537 26.20 -16.05 -5.75
C PHE A 537 26.17 -17.15 -6.81
N GLU A 538 27.31 -17.39 -7.44
CA GLU A 538 27.51 -18.44 -8.45
C GLU A 538 28.73 -19.29 -8.11
N SER A 539 28.72 -20.52 -8.63
CA SER A 539 29.86 -21.40 -8.54
C SER A 539 30.24 -21.99 -9.90
N THR A 540 31.45 -21.73 -10.31
CA THR A 540 32.08 -22.33 -11.50
C THR A 540 33.23 -23.25 -11.16
N VAL A 541 33.26 -23.77 -9.94
CA VAL A 541 34.28 -24.72 -9.46
C VAL A 541 34.27 -26.00 -10.29
N VAL A 542 35.42 -26.40 -10.85
CA VAL A 542 35.60 -27.62 -11.62
C VAL A 542 36.54 -28.60 -10.95
N GLY A 543 36.44 -29.89 -11.28
CA GLY A 543 37.37 -30.92 -10.84
C GLY A 543 37.29 -31.28 -9.35
N GLY A 544 36.26 -30.80 -8.61
CA GLY A 544 36.13 -31.12 -7.18
C GLY A 544 37.14 -30.41 -6.30
N ALA A 545 37.69 -29.28 -6.72
CA ALA A 545 38.61 -28.45 -5.97
C ALA A 545 38.04 -28.03 -4.60
N ILE A 546 36.73 -27.78 -4.55
CA ILE A 546 35.93 -27.63 -3.32
C ILE A 546 34.81 -28.67 -3.38
N PRO A 547 34.60 -29.49 -2.33
CA PRO A 547 33.46 -30.38 -2.23
C PRO A 547 32.15 -29.61 -2.36
N LYS A 548 31.17 -30.15 -3.11
CA LYS A 548 29.89 -29.47 -3.40
C LYS A 548 29.14 -29.05 -2.12
N GLU A 549 29.28 -29.83 -1.05
CA GLU A 549 28.66 -29.57 0.26
C GLU A 549 29.17 -28.28 0.94
N TYR A 550 30.41 -27.84 0.64
CA TYR A 550 31.00 -26.65 1.25
C TYR A 550 30.78 -25.35 0.41
N ILE A 551 30.38 -25.48 -0.83
CA ILE A 551 30.16 -24.32 -1.72
C ILE A 551 29.07 -23.39 -1.17
N PRO A 552 27.90 -23.88 -0.72
CA PRO A 552 26.88 -23.02 -0.12
C PRO A 552 27.39 -22.23 1.08
N ALA A 553 28.22 -22.86 1.92
CA ALA A 553 28.78 -22.19 3.10
C ALA A 553 29.69 -21.00 2.75
N VAL A 554 30.37 -21.03 1.59
CA VAL A 554 31.12 -19.86 1.10
C VAL A 554 30.12 -18.69 0.78
N GLY A 555 29.03 -18.99 0.09
CA GLY A 555 27.98 -18.01 -0.23
C GLY A 555 27.33 -17.41 1.01
N GLU A 556 26.97 -18.25 1.99
CA GLU A 556 26.42 -17.81 3.27
C GLU A 556 27.40 -16.93 4.06
N GLY A 557 28.68 -17.27 4.04
CA GLY A 557 29.73 -16.49 4.69
C GLY A 557 29.92 -15.11 4.05
N ILE A 558 29.78 -15.02 2.74
CA ILE A 558 29.80 -13.76 1.99
C ILE A 558 28.54 -12.93 2.35
N GLU A 559 27.35 -13.54 2.27
CA GLU A 559 26.09 -12.88 2.57
C GLU A 559 26.01 -12.34 4.00
N GLU A 560 26.49 -13.12 4.96
CA GLU A 560 26.57 -12.65 6.35
C GLU A 560 27.53 -11.46 6.49
N ALA A 561 28.68 -11.49 5.82
CA ALA A 561 29.64 -10.41 5.84
C ALA A 561 29.11 -9.14 5.14
N MET A 562 28.22 -9.27 4.15
CA MET A 562 27.57 -8.15 3.48
C MET A 562 26.65 -7.35 4.40
N LYS A 563 26.18 -7.91 5.50
CA LYS A 563 25.34 -7.21 6.48
C LYS A 563 26.05 -6.05 7.16
N ALA A 564 27.39 -6.06 7.17
CA ALA A 564 28.22 -5.02 7.76
C ALA A 564 29.42 -4.71 6.86
N GLY A 565 29.31 -3.67 6.05
CA GLY A 565 30.40 -3.22 5.17
C GLY A 565 31.60 -2.64 5.92
N ILE A 566 32.68 -2.37 5.18
CA ILE A 566 33.98 -1.97 5.76
C ILE A 566 34.18 -0.45 5.88
N LEU A 567 33.38 0.37 5.18
CA LEU A 567 33.50 1.82 5.21
C LEU A 567 32.92 2.41 6.49
N GLY A 568 31.65 2.12 6.74
CA GLY A 568 30.91 2.61 7.89
C GLY A 568 30.08 1.52 8.58
N GLY A 569 30.26 0.25 8.22
CA GLY A 569 29.46 -0.88 8.74
C GLY A 569 28.02 -0.87 8.24
N PHE A 570 27.75 -0.27 7.07
CA PHE A 570 26.45 -0.30 6.46
C PHE A 570 26.25 -1.54 5.59
N PRO A 571 25.01 -2.04 5.41
CA PRO A 571 24.77 -3.20 4.55
C PRO A 571 25.32 -2.98 3.13
N VAL A 572 25.93 -4.02 2.56
CA VAL A 572 26.48 -3.98 1.20
C VAL A 572 25.47 -4.54 0.23
N VAL A 573 25.33 -3.90 -0.93
CA VAL A 573 24.43 -4.26 -2.02
C VAL A 573 25.12 -4.17 -3.38
N GLY A 574 24.53 -4.78 -4.40
CA GLY A 574 25.06 -4.71 -5.77
C GLY A 574 26.35 -5.49 -5.95
N VAL A 575 26.41 -6.72 -5.44
CA VAL A 575 27.61 -7.58 -5.52
C VAL A 575 27.26 -8.94 -6.14
N HIS A 576 27.99 -9.29 -7.18
CA HIS A 576 28.01 -10.62 -7.76
C HIS A 576 29.29 -11.33 -7.32
N ALA A 577 29.16 -12.50 -6.70
CA ALA A 577 30.26 -13.33 -6.24
C ALA A 577 30.26 -14.67 -6.97
N ASN A 578 31.37 -14.99 -7.63
CA ASN A 578 31.57 -16.27 -8.31
C ASN A 578 32.78 -17.01 -7.70
N VAL A 579 32.49 -18.08 -6.99
CA VAL A 579 33.55 -19.00 -6.54
C VAL A 579 33.95 -19.91 -7.70
N TYR A 580 35.22 -19.88 -8.08
CA TYR A 580 35.71 -20.60 -9.26
C TYR A 580 36.80 -21.61 -9.00
N ASP A 581 37.51 -21.53 -7.85
CA ASP A 581 38.60 -22.44 -7.48
C ASP A 581 38.78 -22.46 -5.95
N GLY A 582 39.57 -23.35 -5.45
CA GLY A 582 39.92 -23.46 -4.04
C GLY A 582 40.65 -24.75 -3.72
N SER A 583 40.73 -25.11 -2.44
CA SER A 583 41.20 -26.40 -2.01
C SER A 583 40.61 -26.78 -0.67
N TYR A 584 40.63 -28.08 -0.35
CA TYR A 584 40.12 -28.59 0.91
C TYR A 584 41.15 -29.55 1.54
N HIS A 585 40.98 -29.83 2.81
CA HIS A 585 41.77 -30.81 3.56
C HIS A 585 40.83 -31.87 4.12
N GLU A 586 41.13 -33.17 3.86
CA GLU A 586 40.22 -34.27 4.17
C GLU A 586 39.79 -34.35 5.65
N VAL A 587 40.63 -33.89 6.56
CA VAL A 587 40.37 -33.97 8.02
C VAL A 587 39.93 -32.63 8.62
N ASP A 588 40.51 -31.52 8.15
CA ASP A 588 40.39 -30.20 8.78
C ASP A 588 39.35 -29.28 8.10
N SER A 589 38.81 -29.67 6.93
CA SER A 589 37.78 -28.90 6.25
C SER A 589 36.43 -29.15 6.89
N SER A 590 35.62 -28.05 6.94
CA SER A 590 34.25 -28.04 7.45
C SER A 590 33.49 -26.91 6.83
N GLU A 591 32.16 -26.97 6.86
CA GLU A 591 31.26 -25.87 6.43
C GLU A 591 31.65 -24.57 7.13
N MET A 592 31.89 -24.61 8.45
CA MET A 592 32.29 -23.42 9.22
C MET A 592 33.59 -22.79 8.71
N ALA A 593 34.59 -23.64 8.33
CA ALA A 593 35.86 -23.12 7.81
C ALA A 593 35.69 -22.43 6.45
N PHE A 594 34.86 -22.98 5.57
CA PHE A 594 34.50 -22.35 4.28
C PHE A 594 33.63 -21.12 4.44
N HIS A 595 32.69 -21.11 5.38
CA HIS A 595 31.92 -19.91 5.75
C HIS A 595 32.85 -18.77 6.18
N ILE A 596 33.81 -19.04 7.04
CA ILE A 596 34.80 -18.03 7.46
C ILE A 596 35.67 -17.59 6.28
N ALA A 597 36.12 -18.55 5.43
CA ALA A 597 36.91 -18.21 4.24
C ALA A 597 36.12 -17.30 3.26
N GLY A 598 34.82 -17.54 3.07
CA GLY A 598 33.93 -16.70 2.29
C GLY A 598 33.80 -15.30 2.89
N SER A 599 33.59 -15.20 4.20
CA SER A 599 33.52 -13.93 4.92
C SER A 599 34.80 -13.11 4.80
N LEU A 600 35.96 -13.76 4.91
CA LEU A 600 37.28 -13.12 4.73
C LEU A 600 37.50 -12.66 3.29
N ALA A 601 37.12 -13.50 2.30
CA ALA A 601 37.18 -13.16 0.88
C ALA A 601 36.41 -11.90 0.59
N PHE A 602 35.19 -11.79 1.10
CA PHE A 602 34.35 -10.60 0.91
C PHE A 602 34.97 -9.32 1.54
N LYS A 603 35.49 -9.42 2.76
CA LYS A 603 36.14 -8.28 3.45
C LYS A 603 37.35 -7.76 2.66
N GLU A 604 38.15 -8.67 2.10
CA GLU A 604 39.27 -8.30 1.25
C GLU A 604 38.80 -7.73 -0.11
N ALA A 605 37.74 -8.30 -0.69
CA ALA A 605 37.12 -7.81 -1.92
C ALA A 605 36.62 -6.38 -1.76
N MET A 606 35.99 -6.07 -0.65
CA MET A 606 35.57 -4.71 -0.35
C MET A 606 36.75 -3.72 -0.32
N GLN A 607 37.90 -4.11 0.28
CA GLN A 607 39.07 -3.25 0.30
C GLN A 607 39.65 -2.97 -1.10
N LYS A 608 39.66 -3.98 -1.97
CA LYS A 608 40.21 -3.91 -3.32
C LYS A 608 39.21 -3.36 -4.35
N GLY A 609 37.93 -3.56 -4.12
CA GLY A 609 36.83 -3.19 -5.03
C GLY A 609 36.47 -1.73 -5.08
N ALA A 610 37.29 -0.83 -4.48
CA ALA A 610 37.01 0.61 -4.38
C ALA A 610 35.60 0.87 -3.83
N PRO A 611 35.36 0.58 -2.55
CA PRO A 611 34.03 0.70 -1.96
C PRO A 611 33.56 2.15 -1.89
N VAL A 612 32.26 2.33 -2.08
CA VAL A 612 31.60 3.63 -1.99
C VAL A 612 30.34 3.53 -1.13
N LEU A 613 29.96 4.67 -0.55
CA LEU A 613 28.73 4.82 0.19
C LEU A 613 27.58 5.17 -0.78
N LEU A 614 26.42 4.56 -0.56
CA LEU A 614 25.18 4.84 -1.26
C LEU A 614 24.20 5.51 -0.32
N GLU A 615 23.47 6.50 -0.83
CA GLU A 615 22.40 7.20 -0.13
C GLU A 615 21.06 7.01 -0.86
N PRO A 616 19.93 6.93 -0.13
CA PRO A 616 18.62 6.86 -0.74
C PRO A 616 18.26 8.22 -1.35
N ILE A 617 17.87 8.19 -2.61
CA ILE A 617 17.35 9.34 -3.37
C ILE A 617 15.84 9.25 -3.38
N MET A 618 15.19 10.34 -3.03
CA MET A 618 13.75 10.47 -3.01
C MET A 618 13.27 11.21 -4.25
N LYS A 619 12.27 10.67 -4.93
CA LYS A 619 11.49 11.43 -5.90
C LYS A 619 10.55 12.35 -5.12
N VAL A 620 10.70 13.64 -5.32
CA VAL A 620 9.95 14.67 -4.60
C VAL A 620 9.04 15.40 -5.58
N GLU A 621 7.80 15.59 -5.18
CA GLU A 621 6.77 16.30 -5.92
C GLU A 621 6.22 17.39 -5.02
N VAL A 622 6.39 18.65 -5.43
CA VAL A 622 5.98 19.79 -4.63
C VAL A 622 4.95 20.59 -5.39
N SER A 623 3.75 20.69 -4.83
CA SER A 623 2.71 21.58 -5.33
C SER A 623 2.79 22.92 -4.62
N THR A 624 2.86 24.02 -5.36
CA THR A 624 2.95 25.36 -4.82
C THR A 624 2.27 26.37 -5.74
N PRO A 625 1.69 27.47 -5.19
CA PRO A 625 1.29 28.59 -6.01
C PRO A 625 2.46 29.13 -6.83
N GLU A 626 2.20 29.68 -8.01
CA GLU A 626 3.22 30.17 -8.93
C GLU A 626 4.14 31.22 -8.30
N ASP A 627 3.60 32.05 -7.41
CA ASP A 627 4.35 33.11 -6.69
C ASP A 627 5.51 32.57 -5.86
N TYR A 628 5.45 31.31 -5.37
CA TYR A 628 6.48 30.69 -4.52
C TYR A 628 7.34 29.68 -5.27
N MET A 629 7.12 29.49 -6.56
CA MET A 629 7.83 28.49 -7.37
C MET A 629 9.34 28.69 -7.33
N GLY A 630 9.81 29.94 -7.43
CA GLY A 630 11.24 30.27 -7.40
C GLY A 630 11.91 29.88 -6.08
N ASP A 631 11.24 30.16 -4.96
CA ASP A 631 11.75 29.84 -3.62
C ASP A 631 11.81 28.32 -3.39
N VAL A 632 10.82 27.59 -3.88
CA VAL A 632 10.77 26.12 -3.80
C VAL A 632 11.88 25.49 -4.64
N ILE A 633 12.09 25.94 -5.88
CA ILE A 633 13.17 25.47 -6.75
C ILE A 633 14.53 25.76 -6.12
N GLY A 634 14.71 26.96 -5.58
CA GLY A 634 15.92 27.36 -4.89
C GLY A 634 16.21 26.47 -3.67
N ASP A 635 15.18 26.13 -2.92
CA ASP A 635 15.30 25.25 -1.75
C ASP A 635 15.67 23.81 -2.14
N ILE A 636 14.97 23.23 -3.13
CA ILE A 636 15.29 21.89 -3.64
C ILE A 636 16.74 21.83 -4.14
N ASN A 637 17.18 22.81 -4.90
CA ASN A 637 18.57 22.88 -5.37
C ASN A 637 19.58 23.00 -4.23
N SER A 638 19.27 23.78 -3.18
CA SER A 638 20.13 23.92 -2.00
C SER A 638 20.28 22.60 -1.22
N ARG A 639 19.31 21.70 -1.34
CA ARG A 639 19.27 20.35 -0.76
C ARG A 639 19.90 19.28 -1.67
N ARG A 640 20.82 19.65 -2.54
CA ARG A 640 21.42 18.75 -3.54
C ARG A 640 20.39 18.12 -4.49
N GLY A 641 19.20 18.71 -4.59
CA GLY A 641 18.15 18.24 -5.46
C GLY A 641 18.42 18.50 -6.94
N ARG A 642 17.83 17.68 -7.78
CA ARG A 642 17.83 17.82 -9.24
C ARG A 642 16.38 17.93 -9.71
N ILE A 643 16.03 19.06 -10.33
CA ILE A 643 14.68 19.23 -10.90
C ILE A 643 14.56 18.38 -12.16
N GLU A 644 13.52 17.57 -12.23
CA GLU A 644 13.17 16.73 -13.38
C GLU A 644 12.24 17.48 -14.34
N GLY A 645 11.23 18.17 -13.80
CA GLY A 645 10.25 18.87 -14.59
C GLY A 645 9.29 19.71 -13.75
N MET A 646 8.47 20.46 -14.43
CA MET A 646 7.43 21.28 -13.84
C MET A 646 6.18 21.19 -14.70
N ASP A 647 5.03 21.04 -14.05
CA ASP A 647 3.72 21.00 -14.70
C ASP A 647 2.80 22.06 -14.13
N ASP A 648 1.91 22.55 -14.97
CA ASP A 648 0.81 23.40 -14.55
C ASP A 648 -0.29 22.57 -13.90
N ILE A 649 -0.65 22.94 -12.68
CA ILE A 649 -1.79 22.36 -11.97
C ILE A 649 -2.85 23.44 -11.70
N GLY A 650 -4.10 23.04 -11.57
CA GLY A 650 -5.20 23.99 -11.31
C GLY A 650 -4.97 24.83 -10.05
N GLY A 651 -4.37 26.02 -10.22
CA GLY A 651 -4.08 26.95 -9.14
C GLY A 651 -2.61 27.04 -8.70
N GLY A 652 -1.66 26.47 -9.44
CA GLY A 652 -0.23 26.55 -9.13
C GLY A 652 0.63 25.72 -10.06
N LYS A 653 1.82 25.38 -9.57
CA LYS A 653 2.82 24.56 -10.26
C LYS A 653 3.12 23.31 -9.46
N MET A 654 3.33 22.21 -10.17
CA MET A 654 3.90 20.98 -9.64
C MET A 654 5.35 20.89 -10.03
N ILE A 655 6.25 20.89 -9.05
CA ILE A 655 7.68 20.76 -9.26
C ILE A 655 8.07 19.33 -8.93
N ARG A 656 8.70 18.63 -9.88
CA ARG A 656 9.22 17.27 -9.68
C ARG A 656 10.73 17.28 -9.68
N GLY A 657 11.33 16.50 -8.81
CA GLY A 657 12.77 16.38 -8.72
C GLY A 657 13.22 15.21 -7.86
N PHE A 658 14.52 15.04 -7.80
CA PHE A 658 15.18 14.01 -6.99
C PHE A 658 16.04 14.67 -5.94
N VAL A 659 15.88 14.30 -4.67
CA VAL A 659 16.61 14.88 -3.55
C VAL A 659 17.10 13.75 -2.64
N PRO A 660 18.35 13.78 -2.14
CA PRO A 660 18.79 12.83 -1.14
C PRO A 660 17.96 12.93 0.14
N LEU A 661 17.57 11.77 0.70
CA LEU A 661 16.76 11.71 1.92
C LEU A 661 17.38 12.49 3.08
N ALA A 662 18.73 12.45 3.21
CA ALA A 662 19.46 13.17 4.24
C ALA A 662 19.20 14.69 4.24
N GLU A 663 18.84 15.26 3.10
CA GLU A 663 18.57 16.70 2.94
C GLU A 663 17.07 17.04 3.08
N MET A 664 16.21 16.03 3.22
CA MET A 664 14.76 16.23 3.30
C MET A 664 14.23 16.38 4.72
N PHE A 665 15.05 16.10 5.73
CA PHE A 665 14.62 16.28 7.12
C PHE A 665 14.26 17.73 7.41
N GLY A 666 13.09 17.94 8.02
CA GLY A 666 12.56 19.28 8.30
C GLY A 666 11.99 20.03 7.08
N TYR A 667 12.00 19.41 5.89
CA TYR A 667 11.51 20.04 4.66
C TYR A 667 10.04 20.50 4.74
N ALA A 668 9.17 19.73 5.41
CA ALA A 668 7.77 20.13 5.61
C ALA A 668 7.63 21.51 6.27
N THR A 669 8.44 21.78 7.30
CA THR A 669 8.44 23.04 8.03
C THR A 669 8.99 24.18 7.15
N ASP A 670 10.08 23.92 6.43
CA ASP A 670 10.70 24.91 5.55
C ASP A 670 9.79 25.27 4.38
N LEU A 671 9.14 24.27 3.77
CA LEU A 671 8.18 24.48 2.69
C LEU A 671 6.98 25.31 3.16
N ARG A 672 6.39 24.98 4.31
CA ARG A 672 5.29 25.76 4.90
C ARG A 672 5.68 27.20 5.16
N SER A 673 6.87 27.42 5.71
CA SER A 673 7.40 28.76 5.97
C SER A 673 7.56 29.56 4.68
N LYS A 674 8.13 28.96 3.63
CA LYS A 674 8.40 29.62 2.33
C LYS A 674 7.13 29.86 1.52
N THR A 675 6.11 29.01 1.64
CA THR A 675 4.87 29.09 0.86
C THR A 675 3.68 29.63 1.66
N GLN A 676 3.92 30.15 2.85
CA GLN A 676 2.88 30.63 3.76
C GLN A 676 1.77 29.56 4.02
N GLY A 677 2.19 28.30 4.16
CA GLY A 677 1.31 27.18 4.39
C GLY A 677 0.56 26.65 3.16
N ARG A 678 0.81 27.22 1.97
CA ARG A 678 0.10 26.83 0.74
C ARG A 678 0.79 25.75 -0.08
N GLY A 679 2.06 25.44 0.22
CA GLY A 679 2.80 24.37 -0.44
C GLY A 679 2.56 23.03 0.22
N ASN A 680 2.37 21.99 -0.60
CA ASN A 680 2.34 20.61 -0.18
C ASN A 680 3.41 19.83 -0.91
N TYR A 681 3.92 18.76 -0.31
CA TYR A 681 4.87 17.89 -0.97
C TYR A 681 4.55 16.43 -0.66
N SER A 682 5.01 15.59 -1.56
CA SER A 682 5.14 14.15 -1.36
C SER A 682 6.52 13.71 -1.76
N MET A 683 7.04 12.66 -1.14
CA MET A 683 8.31 12.08 -1.54
C MET A 683 8.19 10.55 -1.49
N PHE A 684 8.87 9.92 -2.46
CA PHE A 684 8.90 8.48 -2.61
C PHE A 684 10.34 8.03 -2.75
N PHE A 685 10.67 6.88 -2.22
CA PHE A 685 11.95 6.27 -2.52
C PHE A 685 12.04 5.98 -4.03
N ASP A 686 13.12 6.44 -4.67
CA ASP A 686 13.40 6.15 -6.08
C ASP A 686 14.49 5.09 -6.20
N LYS A 687 15.67 5.38 -5.72
CA LYS A 687 16.84 4.50 -5.83
C LYS A 687 17.95 4.90 -4.87
N TYR A 688 18.97 4.07 -4.80
CA TYR A 688 20.24 4.40 -4.17
C TYR A 688 21.20 4.99 -5.19
N GLU A 689 21.88 6.09 -4.85
CA GLU A 689 22.97 6.68 -5.65
C GLU A 689 24.22 6.86 -4.81
N GLN A 690 25.37 6.89 -5.49
CA GLN A 690 26.65 7.11 -4.82
C GLN A 690 26.72 8.49 -4.17
N VAL A 691 27.11 8.50 -2.91
CA VAL A 691 27.31 9.72 -2.12
C VAL A 691 28.54 10.50 -2.63
N PRO A 692 28.46 11.84 -2.79
CA PRO A 692 29.63 12.66 -3.11
C PRO A 692 30.72 12.51 -2.04
N LYS A 693 31.99 12.53 -2.45
CA LYS A 693 33.13 12.25 -1.54
C LYS A 693 33.16 13.11 -0.27
N ASN A 694 32.86 14.40 -0.41
CA ASN A 694 32.81 15.33 0.72
C ASN A 694 31.70 15.02 1.72
N VAL A 695 30.58 14.46 1.25
CA VAL A 695 29.46 14.02 2.10
C VAL A 695 29.77 12.67 2.73
N GLN A 696 30.35 11.75 1.96
CA GLN A 696 30.81 10.44 2.46
C GLN A 696 31.77 10.62 3.65
N GLU A 697 32.77 11.51 3.54
CA GLU A 697 33.71 11.79 4.63
C GLU A 697 33.00 12.33 5.88
N LYS A 698 32.00 13.19 5.72
CA LYS A 698 31.20 13.70 6.85
C LYS A 698 30.39 12.58 7.53
N VAL A 699 29.71 11.74 6.74
CA VAL A 699 28.91 10.63 7.26
C VAL A 699 29.79 9.65 8.03
N LEU A 700 30.92 9.23 7.46
CA LEU A 700 31.84 8.32 8.10
C LEU A 700 32.48 8.89 9.36
N SER A 701 32.84 10.19 9.36
CA SER A 701 33.40 10.89 10.53
C SER A 701 32.38 11.05 11.66
N ALA A 702 31.09 11.22 11.33
CA ALA A 702 30.04 11.30 12.32
C ALA A 702 29.78 9.95 13.03
N LYS A 703 29.98 8.85 12.30
CA LYS A 703 29.80 7.48 12.85
C LYS A 703 30.99 7.02 13.68
N ALA A 704 32.18 7.58 13.45
CA ALA A 704 33.39 7.24 14.20
C ALA A 704 33.50 7.93 15.58
N LYS A 705 32.61 8.87 15.87
CA LYS A 705 32.44 9.54 17.17
C LYS A 705 31.38 8.89 18.01
#